data_b1dbfed2aefad499251f393ac9d742d6
#
_entry.id   b1dbfed2aefad499251f393ac9d742d6
#
_cell.length_a   1.000
_cell.length_b   1.000
_cell.length_c   1.000
_cell.angle_alpha   90.00
_cell.angle_beta   90.00
_cell.angle_gamma   90.00
#
_symmetry.space_group_name_H-M   'P 1'
#
loop_
_entity.id
_entity.type
_entity.pdbx_description
1 polymer ?
#
loop_
_entity_poly.entity_id
_entity_poly.type
_entity_poly.pdbx_seq_one_letter_code
_entity_poly.pdbx_strand_id
1 'polypeptide(L)'
;MWKKVALIFAVLFVVYAAAGFLALPALLKPHVQERLSLALNRQATIGDIDINPFTLSARVENLAISEEPGQAPVAALDELFVNVQARSLLKRALIVREVRLSSPSLVVTRTGEGTSNFSDLLERPETPDKEPDKKPFLFSVGNIQLSGGSIILNDTVTGARHQAADITMNIPFISNIDEFVESFVQPSLEAVVNGTSFSLAGQTKPFADSLETSVDIDLQNVSLPFYMGYLPRGLGIKVPSGTLSVEGKISYIQYRNRKPNIVARGSISVSDLSVLDDRDRQLIAMPGARVTLAPSRVTEKELSLSEVMLDSPSVSIRRGSSGLIEPASLFSGSGERPDTDGADAASPLLVTVKDFSLSKGTLEFTDASNSSPVRLLWSEVDLQAHGISTLPDTSGEVAFSSRVNGTGSVTATADVALNPLNVKARMGIGGLEIGWVQPYFSDKVQLAVTRGHLQAEGDLAARQLQDGAVGASFAGGARLVDFASVDRARAEDLVKWRTLVLDDIRAAVNPGSLAIGGVHINDLFTNIVVREDGSLNLVAALKSGDDRPERAAPAQTDAGDDHKPAFESISIGKVALENGEVSFLDRSVNPNFSSNLGELWGSVSGLSSEQDQRAVLDFSGKLNHGAPLKITGRVNPFTQGLFIDLHTAWKDIDLSAMTPYSGKYLGHTIEKGKLSLELKYLIDNRELDSSNDVLIDELTFGETVQSEHATSLPVRFAISLLKDPQGRIDLHLPIKGRTDDPEFSLTGIILKMLTNTITKAATSPFALLEAMYPGASDLGVIEFGPGLATLPDEAAEQIETLVKILTDKPSLKLDIQGFADPQTDRAGLADVVFEKKLKAEKLKSLVQEGTGAPALAEITISPEEYGLYLKKAYHASDFPKPRNFLGMPQSLEPEEMERLIRENITVTDSDLRLLAQSRAQGVKERIDAMRAVDPARVFLVEKDSLVPEDRPGAQRSRVEIRLR
;
A
#
# COMPACT_ATOMS: atom_id res chain seq x y z
N MET A 1 7.12 37.92 -104.42
CA MET A 1 6.05 37.29 -103.57
C MET A 1 6.56 37.06 -102.14
N TRP A 2 7.70 36.40 -101.96
CA TRP A 2 8.30 36.07 -100.67
C TRP A 2 8.53 37.24 -99.70
N LYS A 3 9.04 38.44 -100.26
CA LYS A 3 9.27 39.60 -99.36
C LYS A 3 7.97 40.16 -98.75
N LYS A 4 6.89 40.19 -99.58
CA LYS A 4 5.56 40.67 -99.09
C LYS A 4 4.94 39.64 -98.03
N VAL A 5 5.13 38.35 -98.23
CA VAL A 5 4.69 37.35 -97.33
C VAL A 5 5.53 37.43 -96.03
N ALA A 6 6.85 37.57 -96.11
CA ALA A 6 7.75 37.79 -94.94
C ALA A 6 7.40 39.03 -94.15
N LEU A 7 7.07 40.16 -94.86
CA LEU A 7 6.62 41.41 -94.21
C LEU A 7 5.28 41.23 -93.49
N ILE A 8 4.26 40.52 -94.05
CA ILE A 8 3.00 40.22 -93.40
C ILE A 8 3.24 39.38 -92.18
N PHE A 9 4.09 38.36 -92.29
CA PHE A 9 4.43 37.51 -91.08
C PHE A 9 5.15 38.33 -90.03
N ALA A 10 6.09 39.23 -90.39
CA ALA A 10 6.77 40.10 -89.44
C ALA A 10 5.78 41.07 -88.74
N VAL A 11 4.83 41.68 -89.51
CA VAL A 11 3.80 42.56 -88.94
C VAL A 11 2.88 41.74 -88.01
N LEU A 12 2.39 40.56 -88.44
CA LEU A 12 1.55 39.73 -87.60
C LEU A 12 2.30 39.28 -86.33
N PHE A 13 3.60 38.98 -86.46
CA PHE A 13 4.46 38.67 -85.34
C PHE A 13 4.57 39.83 -84.37
N VAL A 14 4.81 41.02 -84.82
CA VAL A 14 4.90 42.24 -84.02
C VAL A 14 3.52 42.55 -83.34
N VAL A 15 2.42 42.44 -84.11
CA VAL A 15 1.07 42.64 -83.57
C VAL A 15 0.76 41.59 -82.49
N TYR A 16 1.09 40.33 -82.77
CA TYR A 16 0.90 39.21 -81.75
C TYR A 16 1.76 39.49 -80.55
N ALA A 17 3.03 39.87 -80.68
CA ALA A 17 3.88 40.22 -79.57
C ALA A 17 3.34 41.42 -78.78
N ALA A 18 2.97 42.50 -79.46
CA ALA A 18 2.43 43.66 -78.77
C ALA A 18 1.08 43.39 -78.10
N ALA A 19 0.23 42.62 -78.73
CA ALA A 19 -1.01 42.21 -78.17
C ALA A 19 -0.77 41.34 -76.88
N GLY A 20 0.15 40.41 -76.94
CA GLY A 20 0.47 39.50 -75.84
C GLY A 20 1.21 40.15 -74.69
N PHE A 21 2.24 40.97 -74.95
CA PHE A 21 3.06 41.62 -73.95
C PHE A 21 2.49 42.88 -73.34
N LEU A 22 1.71 43.65 -74.08
CA LEU A 22 1.23 44.99 -73.67
C LEU A 22 -0.28 45.06 -73.50
N ALA A 23 -1.02 44.64 -74.52
CA ALA A 23 -2.50 44.81 -74.52
C ALA A 23 -3.19 43.83 -73.58
N LEU A 24 -2.78 42.59 -73.62
CA LEU A 24 -3.42 41.49 -72.75
C LEU A 24 -3.24 41.71 -71.28
N PRO A 25 -2.02 42.03 -70.77
CA PRO A 25 -1.85 42.36 -69.37
C PRO A 25 -2.66 43.56 -68.93
N ALA A 26 -2.64 44.62 -69.65
CA ALA A 26 -3.37 45.85 -69.34
C ALA A 26 -4.89 45.67 -69.27
N LEU A 27 -5.45 44.78 -70.11
CA LEU A 27 -6.87 44.47 -70.13
C LEU A 27 -7.22 43.42 -68.97
N LEU A 28 -6.36 42.45 -68.73
CA LEU A 28 -6.65 41.40 -67.81
C LEU A 28 -6.51 41.85 -66.33
N LYS A 29 -5.54 42.66 -65.98
CA LYS A 29 -5.24 43.14 -64.65
C LYS A 29 -6.50 43.66 -63.92
N PRO A 30 -7.17 44.77 -64.47
CA PRO A 30 -8.35 45.30 -63.81
C PRO A 30 -9.51 44.27 -63.74
N HIS A 31 -9.68 43.51 -64.83
CA HIS A 31 -10.76 42.52 -64.90
C HIS A 31 -10.57 41.32 -63.91
N VAL A 32 -9.34 40.81 -63.80
CA VAL A 32 -9.02 39.73 -62.82
C VAL A 32 -9.16 40.30 -61.44
N GLN A 33 -8.66 41.50 -61.16
CA GLN A 33 -8.75 42.15 -59.88
C GLN A 33 -10.20 42.35 -59.42
N GLU A 34 -11.06 42.86 -60.33
CA GLU A 34 -12.49 43.02 -60.04
C GLU A 34 -13.19 41.67 -59.80
N ARG A 35 -12.95 40.69 -60.70
CA ARG A 35 -13.52 39.34 -60.55
C ARG A 35 -13.10 38.64 -59.25
N LEU A 36 -11.84 38.76 -58.88
CA LEU A 36 -11.34 38.21 -57.58
C LEU A 36 -11.99 38.94 -56.40
N SER A 37 -12.11 40.26 -56.49
CA SER A 37 -12.75 41.05 -55.44
C SER A 37 -14.20 40.66 -55.21
N LEU A 38 -14.95 40.49 -56.28
CA LEU A 38 -16.35 40.08 -56.30
C LEU A 38 -16.48 38.61 -55.82
N ALA A 39 -15.63 37.75 -56.36
CA ALA A 39 -15.66 36.33 -56.01
C ALA A 39 -15.32 36.06 -54.57
N LEU A 40 -14.42 36.77 -53.91
CA LEU A 40 -13.97 36.63 -52.56
C LEU A 40 -14.72 37.53 -51.56
N ASN A 41 -15.54 38.50 -52.10
CA ASN A 41 -16.19 39.52 -51.27
C ASN A 41 -15.15 40.31 -50.42
N ARG A 42 -13.98 40.57 -51.00
CA ARG A 42 -12.81 41.20 -50.35
C ARG A 42 -12.09 42.07 -51.38
N GLN A 43 -11.30 43.02 -50.92
CA GLN A 43 -10.51 43.84 -51.84
C GLN A 43 -9.27 43.04 -52.29
N ALA A 44 -9.27 42.68 -53.60
CA ALA A 44 -8.06 42.13 -54.25
C ALA A 44 -7.30 43.25 -54.97
N THR A 45 -5.99 43.24 -54.77
CA THR A 45 -5.06 44.15 -55.50
C THR A 45 -3.97 43.33 -56.17
N ILE A 46 -3.59 43.72 -57.38
CA ILE A 46 -2.53 43.08 -58.18
C ILE A 46 -1.49 44.13 -58.51
N GLY A 47 -0.22 43.85 -58.18
CA GLY A 47 0.91 44.70 -58.51
C GLY A 47 1.14 44.79 -59.99
N ASP A 48 1.40 43.65 -60.63
CA ASP A 48 1.54 43.55 -62.07
C ASP A 48 1.13 42.24 -62.66
N ILE A 49 0.83 42.20 -64.00
CA ILE A 49 0.60 40.95 -64.73
C ILE A 49 1.47 40.96 -65.96
N ASP A 50 2.40 40.03 -66.09
CA ASP A 50 3.22 39.81 -67.26
C ASP A 50 2.75 38.59 -68.00
N ILE A 51 2.56 38.66 -69.28
CA ILE A 51 2.21 37.58 -70.19
C ILE A 51 3.26 37.46 -71.30
N ASN A 52 3.78 36.22 -71.43
CA ASN A 52 4.64 35.93 -72.56
C ASN A 52 3.87 35.05 -73.58
N PRO A 53 3.45 35.62 -74.73
CA PRO A 53 2.64 34.87 -75.65
C PRO A 53 3.41 33.81 -76.45
N PHE A 54 4.75 33.84 -76.45
CA PHE A 54 5.59 32.82 -77.08
C PHE A 54 5.85 31.60 -76.26
N THR A 55 6.02 31.80 -74.94
CA THR A 55 6.20 30.69 -73.96
C THR A 55 4.88 30.25 -73.34
N LEU A 56 3.77 30.98 -73.69
CA LEU A 56 2.46 30.76 -73.07
C LEU A 56 2.53 30.76 -71.50
N SER A 57 3.26 31.73 -71.02
CA SER A 57 3.41 31.91 -69.57
C SER A 57 2.79 33.20 -69.08
N ALA A 58 2.23 33.18 -67.90
CA ALA A 58 1.71 34.30 -67.16
C ALA A 58 2.38 34.41 -65.82
N ARG A 59 2.69 35.65 -65.41
CA ARG A 59 3.22 35.95 -64.07
C ARG A 59 2.31 37.03 -63.47
N VAL A 60 1.87 36.81 -62.28
CA VAL A 60 1.14 37.79 -61.46
C VAL A 60 2.01 38.13 -60.29
N GLU A 61 2.30 39.40 -60.09
CA GLU A 61 3.17 39.86 -58.99
C GLU A 61 2.37 40.67 -57.98
N ASN A 62 2.75 40.51 -56.70
CA ASN A 62 2.22 41.28 -55.59
C ASN A 62 0.69 41.23 -55.51
N LEU A 63 0.11 40.02 -55.55
CA LEU A 63 -1.30 39.83 -55.29
C LEU A 63 -1.56 39.95 -53.81
N ALA A 64 -2.47 40.85 -53.40
CA ALA A 64 -2.87 40.97 -51.99
C ALA A 64 -4.39 41.05 -51.89
N ILE A 65 -4.94 40.44 -50.88
CA ILE A 65 -6.38 40.37 -50.60
C ILE A 65 -6.59 40.88 -49.17
N SER A 66 -7.36 41.96 -49.03
CA SER A 66 -7.68 42.54 -47.70
C SER A 66 -9.19 42.49 -47.47
N GLU A 67 -9.60 42.41 -46.23
CA GLU A 67 -11.05 42.37 -45.85
C GLU A 67 -11.70 43.71 -46.19
N GLU A 68 -11.00 44.79 -45.87
CA GLU A 68 -11.49 46.18 -46.24
C GLU A 68 -10.36 46.99 -46.83
N PRO A 69 -10.72 48.05 -47.59
CA PRO A 69 -9.76 48.99 -48.22
C PRO A 69 -8.81 49.61 -47.18
N GLY A 70 -7.50 49.44 -47.37
CA GLY A 70 -6.48 50.02 -46.52
C GLY A 70 -6.09 49.22 -45.29
N GLN A 71 -6.70 48.06 -45.07
CA GLN A 71 -6.27 47.10 -44.03
C GLN A 71 -5.10 46.22 -44.50
N ALA A 72 -4.39 45.62 -43.56
CA ALA A 72 -3.36 44.63 -43.85
C ALA A 72 -3.96 43.43 -44.60
N PRO A 73 -3.25 42.87 -45.59
CA PRO A 73 -3.78 41.74 -46.35
C PRO A 73 -3.96 40.49 -45.46
N VAL A 74 -5.11 39.82 -45.61
CA VAL A 74 -5.38 38.51 -45.00
C VAL A 74 -4.82 37.39 -45.87
N ALA A 75 -4.60 37.63 -47.16
CA ALA A 75 -3.84 36.72 -48.02
C ALA A 75 -2.98 37.54 -48.97
N ALA A 76 -1.77 37.11 -49.19
CA ALA A 76 -0.87 37.76 -50.15
C ALA A 76 0.03 36.75 -50.86
N LEU A 77 0.61 37.12 -51.97
CA LEU A 77 1.46 36.27 -52.78
C LEU A 77 2.41 37.18 -53.59
N ASP A 78 3.71 36.93 -53.46
CA ASP A 78 4.70 37.75 -54.18
C ASP A 78 4.67 37.48 -55.71
N GLU A 79 4.69 36.21 -56.10
CA GLU A 79 4.66 35.81 -57.50
C GLU A 79 3.78 34.56 -57.68
N LEU A 80 2.87 34.58 -58.61
CA LEU A 80 2.25 33.42 -59.22
C LEU A 80 2.74 33.33 -60.70
N PHE A 81 3.47 32.25 -60.98
CA PHE A 81 3.91 31.96 -62.36
C PHE A 81 3.21 30.70 -62.88
N VAL A 82 2.63 30.81 -64.10
CA VAL A 82 1.94 29.68 -64.76
C VAL A 82 2.45 29.57 -66.17
N ASN A 83 2.84 28.34 -66.58
CA ASN A 83 3.27 28.12 -67.98
C ASN A 83 2.38 27.03 -68.60
N VAL A 84 1.58 27.42 -69.60
CA VAL A 84 0.68 26.55 -70.36
C VAL A 84 1.38 25.97 -71.58
N GLN A 85 1.19 24.74 -71.93
CA GLN A 85 1.79 24.12 -73.09
C GLN A 85 0.89 24.25 -74.32
N ALA A 86 1.44 24.54 -75.48
CA ALA A 86 0.74 24.61 -76.78
C ALA A 86 0.05 23.25 -77.13
N ARG A 87 0.50 22.17 -76.56
CA ARG A 87 -0.15 20.84 -76.67
C ARG A 87 -1.58 20.81 -76.14
N SER A 88 -1.97 21.73 -75.24
CA SER A 88 -3.35 21.87 -74.76
C SER A 88 -4.35 21.95 -75.86
N LEU A 89 -4.03 22.67 -76.93
CA LEU A 89 -4.91 22.82 -78.09
C LEU A 89 -5.07 21.52 -78.93
N LEU A 90 -3.98 20.74 -78.97
CA LEU A 90 -3.96 19.45 -79.75
C LEU A 90 -4.67 18.33 -78.96
N LYS A 91 -4.47 18.25 -77.62
CA LYS A 91 -5.01 17.19 -76.82
C LYS A 91 -6.43 17.54 -76.25
N ARG A 92 -6.96 18.73 -76.53
CA ARG A 92 -8.25 19.24 -75.96
C ARG A 92 -8.27 19.06 -74.41
N ALA A 93 -7.16 19.31 -73.78
CA ALA A 93 -6.94 19.19 -72.31
C ALA A 93 -6.12 20.43 -71.89
N LEU A 94 -6.34 20.93 -70.71
CA LEU A 94 -5.47 21.97 -70.14
C LEU A 94 -4.12 21.30 -69.68
N ILE A 95 -3.04 21.58 -70.39
CA ILE A 95 -1.69 21.07 -70.08
C ILE A 95 -0.87 22.22 -69.56
N VAL A 96 -0.62 22.28 -68.27
CA VAL A 96 0.24 23.24 -67.60
C VAL A 96 1.57 22.60 -67.36
N ARG A 97 2.65 23.22 -67.76
CA ARG A 97 4.04 22.72 -67.59
C ARG A 97 4.53 22.99 -66.19
N GLU A 98 4.19 24.12 -65.63
CA GLU A 98 4.73 24.61 -64.39
C GLU A 98 3.79 25.63 -63.74
N VAL A 99 3.63 25.48 -62.40
CA VAL A 99 2.97 26.49 -61.57
C VAL A 99 3.90 26.76 -60.38
N ARG A 100 4.31 28.01 -60.20
CA ARG A 100 5.10 28.46 -59.02
C ARG A 100 4.36 29.55 -58.29
N LEU A 101 4.34 29.35 -56.94
CA LEU A 101 3.84 30.30 -55.95
C LEU A 101 5.02 30.67 -55.06
N SER A 102 5.35 31.97 -55.04
CA SER A 102 6.44 32.47 -54.20
C SER A 102 5.86 33.30 -53.05
N SER A 103 6.32 33.00 -51.84
CA SER A 103 5.95 33.68 -50.59
C SER A 103 4.43 33.85 -50.36
N PRO A 104 3.57 32.82 -50.59
CA PRO A 104 2.17 32.99 -50.27
C PRO A 104 2.02 33.15 -48.74
N SER A 105 1.23 34.13 -48.33
CA SER A 105 0.90 34.36 -46.93
C SER A 105 -0.60 34.33 -46.69
N LEU A 106 -1.03 33.73 -45.56
CA LEU A 106 -2.43 33.63 -45.19
C LEU A 106 -2.57 33.94 -43.68
N VAL A 107 -3.49 34.85 -43.34
CA VAL A 107 -3.83 35.16 -41.95
C VAL A 107 -5.27 34.72 -41.69
N VAL A 108 -5.41 33.65 -40.91
CA VAL A 108 -6.70 33.12 -40.49
C VAL A 108 -6.97 33.60 -39.06
N THR A 109 -8.15 34.20 -38.85
CA THR A 109 -8.58 34.57 -37.49
C THR A 109 -9.83 33.76 -37.12
N ARG A 110 -9.71 32.87 -36.13
CA ARG A 110 -10.83 32.15 -35.58
C ARG A 110 -11.55 33.00 -34.53
N THR A 111 -12.85 33.24 -34.74
CA THR A 111 -13.65 34.16 -33.92
C THR A 111 -14.64 33.43 -32.99
N GLY A 112 -14.87 32.14 -33.22
CA GLY A 112 -15.80 31.30 -32.45
C GLY A 112 -15.61 29.81 -32.74
N GLU A 113 -16.48 28.96 -32.18
CA GLU A 113 -16.48 27.54 -32.53
C GLU A 113 -16.94 27.33 -33.96
N GLY A 114 -16.01 26.91 -34.85
CA GLY A 114 -16.27 26.66 -36.25
C GLY A 114 -16.34 27.91 -37.12
N THR A 115 -16.12 29.10 -36.58
CA THR A 115 -16.19 30.38 -37.35
C THR A 115 -14.82 31.02 -37.47
N SER A 116 -14.50 31.50 -38.66
CA SER A 116 -13.27 32.23 -38.98
C SER A 116 -13.56 33.39 -39.94
N ASN A 117 -12.55 34.23 -40.12
CA ASN A 117 -12.63 35.30 -41.13
C ASN A 117 -12.78 34.77 -42.56
N PHE A 118 -12.77 33.48 -42.81
CA PHE A 118 -13.02 32.83 -44.11
C PHE A 118 -14.32 32.01 -44.15
N SER A 119 -15.12 31.98 -43.09
CA SER A 119 -16.34 31.16 -42.99
C SER A 119 -17.35 31.50 -44.11
N ASP A 120 -17.45 32.77 -44.49
CA ASP A 120 -18.31 33.24 -45.58
C ASP A 120 -17.97 32.62 -46.94
N LEU A 121 -16.73 32.20 -47.15
CA LEU A 121 -16.29 31.53 -48.37
C LEU A 121 -16.53 30.02 -48.33
N LEU A 122 -16.50 29.42 -47.10
CA LEU A 122 -16.69 27.98 -46.90
C LEU A 122 -18.17 27.59 -46.86
N GLU A 123 -19.05 28.52 -46.40
CA GLU A 123 -20.49 28.27 -46.22
C GLU A 123 -21.31 28.55 -47.49
N ARG A 124 -20.68 28.86 -48.65
CA ARG A 124 -21.40 29.05 -49.90
C ARG A 124 -22.13 27.75 -50.28
N PRO A 125 -23.46 27.80 -50.50
CA PRO A 125 -24.19 26.63 -50.95
C PRO A 125 -23.59 26.15 -52.29
N GLU A 126 -23.28 24.84 -52.33
CA GLU A 126 -22.94 24.20 -53.59
C GLU A 126 -24.12 24.45 -54.56
N THR A 127 -23.90 25.13 -55.64
CA THR A 127 -24.90 25.24 -56.69
C THR A 127 -25.23 23.83 -57.20
N PRO A 128 -26.52 23.43 -57.11
CA PRO A 128 -26.91 22.10 -57.57
C PRO A 128 -27.08 22.08 -59.10
N ASP A 129 -25.96 22.07 -59.79
CA ASP A 129 -25.93 21.83 -61.23
C ASP A 129 -24.86 20.81 -61.59
N LYS A 130 -25.03 19.57 -61.10
CA LYS A 130 -24.42 18.43 -61.78
C LYS A 130 -25.41 17.93 -62.83
N GLU A 131 -25.38 18.48 -64.04
CA GLU A 131 -25.88 17.77 -65.20
C GLU A 131 -25.10 16.46 -65.34
N PRO A 132 -25.75 15.28 -65.28
CA PRO A 132 -25.03 13.99 -65.11
C PRO A 132 -24.23 13.54 -66.33
N ASP A 133 -24.15 14.30 -67.43
CA ASP A 133 -23.57 13.87 -68.68
C ASP A 133 -22.43 14.77 -69.29
N LYS A 134 -21.85 15.70 -68.52
CA LYS A 134 -20.69 16.40 -69.03
C LYS A 134 -19.41 15.53 -68.79
N LYS A 135 -18.73 15.16 -69.87
CA LYS A 135 -17.41 14.53 -69.85
C LYS A 135 -16.48 15.38 -68.96
N PRO A 136 -15.73 14.73 -68.05
CA PRO A 136 -14.84 15.45 -67.15
C PRO A 136 -13.85 16.28 -67.93
N PHE A 137 -13.60 17.51 -67.45
CA PHE A 137 -12.59 18.40 -68.05
C PHE A 137 -11.20 17.76 -67.89
N LEU A 138 -10.51 17.49 -68.99
CA LEU A 138 -9.19 16.86 -68.97
C LEU A 138 -8.09 17.92 -68.71
N PHE A 139 -7.22 17.61 -67.75
CA PHE A 139 -6.08 18.45 -67.41
C PHE A 139 -4.83 17.66 -67.04
N SER A 140 -3.67 18.31 -67.20
CA SER A 140 -2.41 17.82 -66.64
C SER A 140 -1.60 19.04 -66.22
N VAL A 141 -1.27 19.12 -64.93
CA VAL A 141 -0.44 20.16 -64.35
C VAL A 141 0.84 19.58 -63.84
N GLY A 142 1.95 19.99 -64.38
CA GLY A 142 3.27 19.56 -63.94
C GLY A 142 3.96 20.60 -63.07
N ASN A 143 4.92 20.15 -62.28
CA ASN A 143 5.84 20.98 -61.55
C ASN A 143 5.17 22.11 -60.75
N ILE A 144 4.22 21.73 -59.87
CA ILE A 144 3.57 22.69 -58.96
C ILE A 144 4.50 22.90 -57.76
N GLN A 145 4.98 24.12 -57.58
CA GLN A 145 5.91 24.50 -56.54
C GLN A 145 5.37 25.68 -55.73
N LEU A 146 5.42 25.61 -54.47
CA LEU A 146 5.18 26.67 -53.51
C LEU A 146 6.43 26.82 -52.66
N SER A 147 6.97 28.02 -52.54
CA SER A 147 8.18 28.32 -51.75
C SER A 147 7.98 29.54 -50.87
N GLY A 148 8.54 29.48 -49.66
CA GLY A 148 8.52 30.60 -48.70
C GLY A 148 7.12 30.93 -48.18
N GLY A 149 6.19 29.97 -48.22
CA GLY A 149 4.82 30.20 -47.74
C GLY A 149 4.75 30.45 -46.25
N SER A 150 3.72 31.18 -45.81
CA SER A 150 3.42 31.39 -44.39
C SER A 150 1.92 31.39 -44.10
N ILE A 151 1.54 30.77 -42.99
CA ILE A 151 0.17 30.78 -42.47
C ILE A 151 0.22 31.23 -41.01
N ILE A 152 -0.57 32.22 -40.66
CA ILE A 152 -0.79 32.67 -39.29
C ILE A 152 -2.23 32.38 -38.92
N LEU A 153 -2.44 31.61 -37.85
CA LEU A 153 -3.74 31.38 -37.23
C LEU A 153 -3.82 32.13 -35.91
N ASN A 154 -4.66 33.18 -35.85
CA ASN A 154 -4.98 33.87 -34.61
C ASN A 154 -6.25 33.25 -34.03
N ASP A 155 -6.13 32.45 -32.95
CA ASP A 155 -7.25 31.87 -32.28
C ASP A 155 -7.71 32.80 -31.13
N THR A 156 -8.76 33.58 -31.34
CA THR A 156 -9.27 34.48 -30.30
C THR A 156 -10.05 33.78 -29.20
N VAL A 157 -10.42 32.53 -29.38
CA VAL A 157 -11.14 31.71 -28.36
C VAL A 157 -10.18 31.23 -27.29
N THR A 158 -9.00 30.79 -27.69
CA THR A 158 -7.95 30.34 -26.77
C THR A 158 -6.91 31.42 -26.45
N GLY A 159 -6.87 32.50 -27.25
CA GLY A 159 -5.84 33.53 -27.19
C GLY A 159 -4.49 33.08 -27.80
N ALA A 160 -4.47 31.92 -28.46
CA ALA A 160 -3.25 31.37 -29.05
C ALA A 160 -3.01 31.92 -30.45
N ARG A 161 -1.72 32.06 -30.79
CA ARG A 161 -1.28 32.42 -32.15
C ARG A 161 -0.40 31.31 -32.69
N HIS A 162 -0.85 30.65 -33.75
CA HIS A 162 -0.09 29.65 -34.48
C HIS A 162 0.54 30.22 -35.72
N GLN A 163 1.73 29.77 -36.06
CA GLN A 163 2.44 30.16 -37.25
C GLN A 163 3.03 28.90 -37.92
N ALA A 164 2.71 28.74 -39.20
CA ALA A 164 3.46 27.87 -40.09
C ALA A 164 4.28 28.77 -41.00
N ALA A 165 5.58 28.63 -40.99
CA ALA A 165 6.53 29.41 -41.80
C ALA A 165 7.33 28.51 -42.73
N ASP A 166 8.06 29.11 -43.67
CA ASP A 166 8.96 28.42 -44.61
C ASP A 166 8.27 27.27 -45.36
N ILE A 167 6.96 27.42 -45.59
CA ILE A 167 6.18 26.38 -46.25
C ILE A 167 6.72 26.21 -47.68
N THR A 168 7.15 24.98 -47.94
CA THR A 168 7.59 24.55 -49.26
C THR A 168 6.76 23.34 -49.67
N MET A 169 6.09 23.43 -50.80
CA MET A 169 5.29 22.31 -51.32
C MET A 169 5.73 22.03 -52.77
N ASN A 170 5.88 20.77 -53.10
CA ASN A 170 6.19 20.32 -54.45
C ASN A 170 5.26 19.19 -54.86
N ILE A 171 4.56 19.37 -55.97
CA ILE A 171 3.75 18.33 -56.60
C ILE A 171 4.31 18.14 -58.03
N PRO A 172 5.04 17.07 -58.34
CA PRO A 172 5.71 16.90 -59.64
C PRO A 172 4.76 16.92 -60.82
N PHE A 173 3.57 16.32 -60.69
CA PHE A 173 2.49 16.44 -61.65
C PHE A 173 1.17 15.98 -61.02
N ILE A 174 0.06 16.43 -61.58
CA ILE A 174 -1.29 15.92 -61.32
C ILE A 174 -2.08 15.91 -62.62
N SER A 175 -2.68 14.79 -62.99
CA SER A 175 -3.37 14.66 -64.27
C SER A 175 -4.53 13.64 -64.19
N ASN A 176 -5.68 14.00 -64.79
CA ASN A 176 -6.83 13.09 -64.99
C ASN A 176 -6.92 12.55 -66.42
N ILE A 177 -5.83 12.70 -67.22
CA ILE A 177 -5.75 12.12 -68.55
C ILE A 177 -5.46 10.63 -68.41
N ASP A 178 -6.21 9.77 -69.18
CA ASP A 178 -6.15 8.30 -69.07
C ASP A 178 -4.74 7.72 -69.06
N GLU A 179 -3.82 8.32 -69.84
CA GLU A 179 -2.42 7.92 -69.95
C GLU A 179 -1.67 8.02 -68.58
N PHE A 180 -2.12 8.90 -67.67
CA PHE A 180 -1.45 9.21 -66.38
C PHE A 180 -2.26 8.81 -65.16
N VAL A 181 -3.51 8.34 -65.31
CA VAL A 181 -4.41 7.99 -64.18
C VAL A 181 -3.81 6.95 -63.25
N GLU A 182 -3.04 5.99 -63.76
CA GLU A 182 -2.39 4.95 -62.98
C GLU A 182 -0.96 5.35 -62.52
N SER A 183 -0.52 6.55 -62.80
CA SER A 183 0.81 7.03 -62.38
C SER A 183 0.75 7.65 -60.99
N PHE A 184 1.73 7.33 -60.15
CA PHE A 184 1.82 7.95 -58.81
C PHE A 184 2.22 9.43 -58.91
N VAL A 185 1.44 10.28 -58.36
CA VAL A 185 1.80 11.63 -57.95
C VAL A 185 2.57 11.57 -56.67
N GLN A 186 3.68 12.32 -56.58
CA GLN A 186 4.55 12.33 -55.39
C GLN A 186 4.61 13.74 -54.76
N PRO A 187 3.55 14.15 -54.02
CA PRO A 187 3.58 15.43 -53.33
C PRO A 187 4.54 15.41 -52.14
N SER A 188 5.17 16.54 -51.89
CA SER A 188 5.91 16.81 -50.64
C SER A 188 5.52 18.19 -50.09
N LEU A 189 5.50 18.29 -48.77
CA LEU A 189 5.25 19.53 -48.03
C LEU A 189 6.21 19.57 -46.85
N GLU A 190 6.91 20.69 -46.72
CA GLU A 190 7.78 20.96 -45.56
C GLU A 190 7.36 22.32 -44.99
N ALA A 191 7.42 22.44 -43.66
CA ALA A 191 7.08 23.70 -42.98
C ALA A 191 7.72 23.75 -41.59
N VAL A 192 7.79 24.93 -41.01
CA VAL A 192 8.10 25.13 -39.61
C VAL A 192 6.82 25.59 -38.91
N VAL A 193 6.20 24.70 -38.13
CA VAL A 193 4.93 24.97 -37.41
C VAL A 193 5.22 25.30 -35.95
N ASN A 194 4.97 26.53 -35.52
CA ASN A 194 5.25 27.03 -34.17
C ASN A 194 6.71 26.77 -33.73
N GLY A 195 7.66 26.92 -34.66
CA GLY A 195 9.08 26.63 -34.39
C GLY A 195 9.49 25.15 -34.52
N THR A 196 8.56 24.27 -34.88
CA THR A 196 8.78 22.83 -35.02
C THR A 196 8.79 22.43 -36.49
N SER A 197 9.77 21.65 -36.91
CA SER A 197 9.84 21.13 -38.29
C SER A 197 8.74 20.10 -38.53
N PHE A 198 8.04 20.26 -39.61
CA PHE A 198 6.99 19.37 -40.10
C PHE A 198 7.29 18.98 -41.54
N SER A 199 7.28 17.71 -41.85
CA SER A 199 7.35 17.25 -43.21
C SER A 199 6.26 16.22 -43.53
N LEU A 200 5.75 16.29 -44.74
CA LEU A 200 4.80 15.36 -45.31
C LEU A 200 5.25 15.01 -46.73
N ALA A 201 5.44 13.73 -46.96
CA ALA A 201 5.73 13.23 -48.31
C ALA A 201 4.71 12.15 -48.67
N GLY A 202 4.40 12.00 -49.93
CA GLY A 202 3.36 11.03 -50.29
C GLY A 202 3.48 10.50 -51.73
N GLN A 203 2.67 9.46 -51.93
CA GLN A 203 2.40 8.91 -53.28
C GLN A 203 0.90 8.69 -53.38
N THR A 204 0.29 9.20 -54.48
CA THR A 204 -1.15 9.05 -54.66
C THR A 204 -1.50 8.86 -56.09
N LYS A 205 -2.54 8.07 -56.38
CA LYS A 205 -3.21 7.93 -57.66
C LYS A 205 -4.60 8.59 -57.58
N PRO A 206 -4.70 9.93 -57.58
CA PRO A 206 -5.91 10.65 -57.22
C PRO A 206 -7.10 10.43 -58.15
N PHE A 207 -6.87 9.93 -59.38
CA PHE A 207 -7.91 9.70 -60.38
C PHE A 207 -8.08 8.22 -60.77
N ALA A 208 -7.29 7.31 -60.23
CA ALA A 208 -7.46 5.87 -60.42
C ALA A 208 -8.63 5.34 -59.56
N ASP A 209 -9.28 4.29 -60.02
CA ASP A 209 -10.35 3.63 -59.27
C ASP A 209 -9.91 3.14 -57.87
N SER A 210 -8.64 2.85 -57.71
CA SER A 210 -8.06 2.39 -56.46
C SER A 210 -7.81 3.53 -55.44
N LEU A 211 -7.73 4.76 -55.87
CA LEU A 211 -7.33 5.92 -55.08
C LEU A 211 -6.10 5.65 -54.17
N GLU A 212 -5.25 4.76 -54.68
CA GLU A 212 -4.09 4.27 -53.91
C GLU A 212 -3.24 5.47 -53.49
N THR A 213 -3.14 5.64 -52.14
CA THR A 213 -2.46 6.77 -51.55
C THR A 213 -1.61 6.30 -50.39
N SER A 214 -0.41 6.78 -50.26
CA SER A 214 0.39 6.66 -49.05
C SER A 214 0.98 8.02 -48.67
N VAL A 215 0.97 8.31 -47.38
CA VAL A 215 1.46 9.56 -46.81
C VAL A 215 2.44 9.25 -45.71
N ASP A 216 3.66 9.76 -45.82
CA ASP A 216 4.68 9.74 -44.79
C ASP A 216 4.63 11.08 -44.06
N ILE A 217 4.50 11.05 -42.74
CA ILE A 217 4.38 12.20 -41.85
C ILE A 217 5.58 12.21 -40.94
N ASP A 218 6.28 13.32 -40.82
CA ASP A 218 7.34 13.54 -39.87
C ASP A 218 7.11 14.88 -39.14
N LEU A 219 6.98 14.78 -37.82
CA LEU A 219 6.70 15.90 -36.94
C LEU A 219 7.63 15.75 -35.72
N GLN A 220 8.59 16.66 -35.54
CA GLN A 220 9.64 16.52 -34.56
C GLN A 220 9.55 17.60 -33.49
N ASN A 221 9.59 17.18 -32.20
CA ASN A 221 9.73 18.03 -31.02
C ASN A 221 8.63 19.11 -30.87
N VAL A 222 7.36 18.73 -31.08
CA VAL A 222 6.22 19.62 -30.83
C VAL A 222 6.11 19.93 -29.34
N SER A 223 6.15 21.20 -28.98
CA SER A 223 6.02 21.64 -27.59
C SER A 223 4.58 21.44 -27.08
N LEU A 224 4.38 20.50 -26.17
CA LEU A 224 3.06 20.22 -25.59
C LEU A 224 2.47 21.41 -24.81
N PRO A 225 3.25 22.16 -24.02
CA PRO A 225 2.75 23.34 -23.30
C PRO A 225 2.03 24.33 -24.17
N PHE A 226 2.47 24.48 -25.41
CA PHE A 226 1.90 25.44 -26.36
C PHE A 226 0.44 25.08 -26.72
N TYR A 227 0.08 23.80 -26.68
CA TYR A 227 -1.25 23.33 -27.10
C TYR A 227 -2.21 23.10 -25.92
N MET A 228 -1.79 23.42 -24.69
CA MET A 228 -2.62 23.23 -23.48
C MET A 228 -3.95 23.99 -23.53
N GLY A 229 -4.01 25.14 -24.19
CA GLY A 229 -5.23 25.93 -24.34
C GLY A 229 -6.36 25.22 -25.09
N TYR A 230 -6.05 24.14 -25.81
CA TYR A 230 -7.01 23.32 -26.56
C TYR A 230 -7.59 22.12 -25.78
N LEU A 231 -7.03 21.85 -24.59
CA LEU A 231 -7.62 20.82 -23.73
C LEU A 231 -8.96 21.28 -23.15
N PRO A 232 -9.90 20.35 -22.89
CA PRO A 232 -11.17 20.68 -22.27
C PRO A 232 -10.98 21.48 -20.96
N ARG A 233 -11.72 22.57 -20.82
CA ARG A 233 -11.70 23.39 -19.63
C ARG A 233 -12.20 22.57 -18.44
N GLY A 234 -11.46 22.56 -17.33
CA GLY A 234 -11.83 21.85 -16.08
C GLY A 234 -11.05 20.58 -15.81
N LEU A 235 -10.08 20.20 -16.65
CA LEU A 235 -9.21 19.05 -16.36
C LEU A 235 -8.30 19.24 -15.12
N GLY A 236 -8.14 20.48 -14.62
CA GLY A 236 -7.34 20.76 -13.42
C GLY A 236 -5.86 20.37 -13.53
N ILE A 237 -5.33 20.32 -14.76
CA ILE A 237 -3.92 19.94 -15.00
C ILE A 237 -3.17 21.05 -15.76
N LYS A 238 -1.87 21.09 -15.51
CA LYS A 238 -0.90 21.95 -16.22
C LYS A 238 0.20 21.05 -16.80
N VAL A 239 0.67 21.38 -18.00
CA VAL A 239 1.81 20.71 -18.64
C VAL A 239 2.90 21.75 -18.88
N PRO A 240 3.81 21.97 -17.91
CA PRO A 240 4.88 22.97 -18.05
C PRO A 240 5.98 22.55 -19.02
N SER A 241 6.17 21.26 -19.26
CA SER A 241 7.16 20.73 -20.20
C SER A 241 6.65 19.48 -20.90
N GLY A 242 7.25 19.17 -22.02
CA GLY A 242 6.99 17.97 -22.80
C GLY A 242 7.10 18.27 -24.30
N THR A 243 7.70 17.36 -25.04
CA THR A 243 7.78 17.39 -26.50
C THR A 243 7.21 16.11 -27.08
N LEU A 244 6.52 16.25 -28.21
CA LEU A 244 5.92 15.15 -28.97
C LEU A 244 6.60 15.06 -30.32
N SER A 245 7.01 13.86 -30.72
CA SER A 245 7.46 13.57 -32.10
C SER A 245 6.63 12.43 -32.67
N VAL A 246 6.28 12.54 -33.95
CA VAL A 246 5.48 11.55 -34.68
C VAL A 246 6.13 11.30 -36.03
N GLU A 247 6.51 10.06 -36.26
CA GLU A 247 6.92 9.57 -37.58
C GLU A 247 5.94 8.50 -38.02
N GLY A 248 5.34 8.62 -39.18
CA GLY A 248 4.31 7.67 -39.57
C GLY A 248 4.06 7.57 -41.03
N LYS A 249 3.50 6.45 -41.43
CA LYS A 249 3.03 6.23 -42.81
C LYS A 249 1.60 5.71 -42.74
N ILE A 250 0.71 6.39 -43.46
CA ILE A 250 -0.66 5.98 -43.68
C ILE A 250 -0.81 5.57 -45.14
N SER A 251 -1.36 4.39 -45.39
CA SER A 251 -1.65 3.87 -46.71
C SER A 251 -3.14 3.62 -46.85
N TYR A 252 -3.72 4.08 -47.94
CA TYR A 252 -5.12 3.96 -48.29
C TYR A 252 -5.27 3.30 -49.65
N ILE A 253 -6.15 2.29 -49.76
CA ILE A 253 -6.50 1.66 -51.04
C ILE A 253 -8.02 1.45 -51.06
N GLN A 254 -8.69 1.99 -52.12
CA GLN A 254 -10.10 1.80 -52.37
C GLN A 254 -10.32 0.50 -53.17
N TYR A 255 -11.27 -0.32 -52.76
CA TYR A 255 -11.71 -1.48 -53.52
C TYR A 255 -13.12 -1.31 -54.05
N ARG A 256 -13.42 -1.83 -55.26
CA ARG A 256 -14.75 -1.68 -55.90
C ARG A 256 -15.87 -2.34 -55.11
N ASN A 257 -15.60 -3.47 -54.42
CA ASN A 257 -16.64 -4.31 -53.75
C ASN A 257 -16.33 -4.60 -52.27
N ARG A 258 -15.45 -3.85 -51.63
CA ARG A 258 -15.07 -4.00 -50.23
C ARG A 258 -14.89 -2.63 -49.57
N LYS A 259 -14.87 -2.61 -48.25
CA LYS A 259 -14.45 -1.42 -47.48
C LYS A 259 -13.04 -1.03 -47.88
N PRO A 260 -12.71 0.27 -47.89
CA PRO A 260 -11.34 0.71 -48.15
C PRO A 260 -10.39 0.11 -47.12
N ASN A 261 -9.18 -0.20 -47.56
CA ASN A 261 -8.12 -0.66 -46.67
C ASN A 261 -7.27 0.55 -46.25
N ILE A 262 -7.28 0.88 -44.97
CA ILE A 262 -6.42 1.91 -44.36
C ILE A 262 -5.42 1.19 -43.45
N VAL A 263 -4.16 1.32 -43.79
CA VAL A 263 -3.07 0.79 -42.96
C VAL A 263 -2.24 1.95 -42.44
N ALA A 264 -2.07 2.01 -41.11
CA ALA A 264 -1.19 2.96 -40.45
C ALA A 264 -0.01 2.23 -39.79
N ARG A 265 1.17 2.84 -39.84
CA ARG A 265 2.38 2.40 -39.15
C ARG A 265 3.25 3.60 -38.82
N GLY A 266 4.10 3.48 -37.79
CA GLY A 266 4.98 4.59 -37.42
C GLY A 266 5.40 4.54 -35.97
N SER A 267 5.92 5.63 -35.47
CA SER A 267 6.27 5.81 -34.08
C SER A 267 5.80 7.16 -33.54
N ILE A 268 5.41 7.15 -32.28
CA ILE A 268 5.10 8.33 -31.48
C ILE A 268 6.05 8.31 -30.30
N SER A 269 6.75 9.40 -30.07
CA SER A 269 7.61 9.57 -28.91
C SER A 269 7.27 10.85 -28.16
N VAL A 270 7.30 10.75 -26.84
CA VAL A 270 7.14 11.87 -25.93
C VAL A 270 8.40 11.95 -25.07
N SER A 271 8.95 13.17 -24.92
CA SER A 271 10.14 13.40 -24.11
C SER A 271 9.89 14.53 -23.10
N ASP A 272 10.52 14.40 -21.93
CA ASP A 272 10.54 15.40 -20.87
C ASP A 272 9.13 15.88 -20.44
N LEU A 273 8.16 14.96 -20.46
CA LEU A 273 6.79 15.27 -20.05
C LEU A 273 6.70 15.51 -18.54
N SER A 274 6.15 16.66 -18.18
CA SER A 274 5.76 16.98 -16.81
C SER A 274 4.29 17.39 -16.78
N VAL A 275 3.52 16.75 -15.90
CA VAL A 275 2.11 17.07 -15.66
C VAL A 275 1.94 17.42 -14.19
N LEU A 276 1.42 18.61 -13.92
CA LEU A 276 1.13 19.10 -12.57
C LEU A 276 -0.38 19.23 -12.39
N ASP A 277 -0.85 19.24 -11.16
CA ASP A 277 -2.21 19.64 -10.83
C ASP A 277 -2.37 21.17 -10.76
N ASP A 278 -3.56 21.65 -10.39
CA ASP A 278 -3.89 23.05 -10.20
C ASP A 278 -3.08 23.73 -9.08
N ARG A 279 -2.54 22.95 -8.15
CA ARG A 279 -1.72 23.38 -7.00
C ARG A 279 -0.22 23.24 -7.25
N ASP A 280 0.19 23.05 -8.50
CA ASP A 280 1.57 22.86 -8.94
C ASP A 280 2.26 21.60 -8.32
N ARG A 281 1.48 20.58 -7.91
CA ARG A 281 2.02 19.30 -7.46
C ARG A 281 2.26 18.38 -8.65
N GLN A 282 3.39 17.69 -8.67
CA GLN A 282 3.73 16.72 -9.71
C GLN A 282 2.76 15.53 -9.68
N LEU A 283 2.05 15.31 -10.79
CA LEU A 283 1.21 14.14 -11.01
C LEU A 283 1.93 13.08 -11.84
N ILE A 284 2.52 13.50 -12.95
CA ILE A 284 3.26 12.62 -13.86
C ILE A 284 4.53 13.32 -14.29
N ALA A 285 5.66 12.63 -14.22
CA ALA A 285 6.87 12.98 -14.93
C ALA A 285 7.30 11.79 -15.78
N MET A 286 7.69 12.03 -17.02
CA MET A 286 8.10 10.97 -17.94
C MET A 286 9.20 11.50 -18.84
N PRO A 287 10.46 11.15 -18.57
CA PRO A 287 11.61 11.53 -19.38
C PRO A 287 11.51 11.03 -20.81
N GLY A 288 11.00 9.82 -21.01
CA GLY A 288 10.84 9.24 -22.33
C GLY A 288 9.68 8.26 -22.42
N ALA A 289 8.91 8.37 -23.54
CA ALA A 289 7.95 7.34 -23.92
C ALA A 289 8.02 7.16 -25.43
N ARG A 290 7.91 5.92 -25.89
CA ARG A 290 7.83 5.59 -27.30
C ARG A 290 6.80 4.51 -27.55
N VAL A 291 5.97 4.73 -28.57
CA VAL A 291 5.00 3.75 -29.06
C VAL A 291 5.28 3.53 -30.55
N THR A 292 5.60 2.32 -30.92
CA THR A 292 5.84 1.94 -32.32
C THR A 292 4.67 1.11 -32.85
N LEU A 293 3.99 1.67 -33.81
CA LEU A 293 2.87 1.08 -34.49
C LEU A 293 3.36 0.23 -35.67
N ALA A 294 3.15 -1.07 -35.60
CA ALA A 294 3.31 -1.97 -36.75
C ALA A 294 2.15 -1.74 -37.76
N PRO A 295 2.23 -2.27 -38.99
CA PRO A 295 1.14 -2.12 -39.96
C PRO A 295 -0.22 -2.55 -39.35
N SER A 296 -1.04 -1.58 -39.02
CA SER A 296 -2.34 -1.72 -38.35
C SER A 296 -3.48 -1.40 -39.31
N ARG A 297 -4.49 -2.25 -39.37
CA ARG A 297 -5.65 -2.15 -40.25
C ARG A 297 -6.76 -1.37 -39.55
N VAL A 298 -6.76 -0.04 -39.77
CA VAL A 298 -7.68 0.87 -39.08
C VAL A 298 -9.14 0.57 -39.43
N THR A 299 -9.43 0.21 -40.70
CA THR A 299 -10.79 -0.13 -41.16
C THR A 299 -11.33 -1.43 -40.55
N GLU A 300 -10.47 -2.32 -40.10
CA GLU A 300 -10.80 -3.59 -39.42
C GLU A 300 -10.75 -3.44 -37.89
N LYS A 301 -10.48 -2.24 -37.40
CA LYS A 301 -10.26 -1.94 -35.96
C LYS A 301 -9.15 -2.79 -35.36
N GLU A 302 -8.12 -3.10 -36.12
CA GLU A 302 -6.95 -3.84 -35.69
C GLU A 302 -5.78 -2.89 -35.47
N LEU A 303 -5.28 -2.84 -34.21
CA LEU A 303 -4.15 -2.03 -33.78
C LEU A 303 -3.02 -2.96 -33.33
N SER A 304 -1.92 -2.93 -34.06
CA SER A 304 -0.73 -3.73 -33.76
C SER A 304 0.41 -2.84 -33.32
N LEU A 305 0.78 -2.89 -32.06
CA LEU A 305 1.92 -2.19 -31.49
C LEU A 305 3.12 -3.15 -31.45
N SER A 306 4.19 -2.81 -32.17
CA SER A 306 5.42 -3.59 -32.13
C SER A 306 6.21 -3.34 -30.85
N GLU A 307 6.14 -2.11 -30.33
CA GLU A 307 6.87 -1.71 -29.13
C GLU A 307 6.13 -0.60 -28.40
N VAL A 308 6.07 -0.70 -27.09
CA VAL A 308 5.69 0.37 -26.16
C VAL A 308 6.78 0.46 -25.10
N MET A 309 7.48 1.56 -25.07
CA MET A 309 8.57 1.82 -24.13
C MET A 309 8.24 3.04 -23.27
N LEU A 310 8.36 2.89 -21.97
CA LEU A 310 8.25 3.97 -20.97
C LEU A 310 9.54 4.01 -20.15
N ASP A 311 10.28 5.09 -20.27
CA ASP A 311 11.54 5.25 -19.54
C ASP A 311 11.35 6.14 -18.32
N SER A 312 11.68 5.59 -17.16
CA SER A 312 11.70 6.28 -15.87
C SER A 312 10.43 7.10 -15.56
N PRO A 313 9.20 6.59 -15.84
CA PRO A 313 7.99 7.31 -15.50
C PRO A 313 7.86 7.47 -13.99
N SER A 314 7.50 8.67 -13.55
CA SER A 314 7.15 8.95 -12.16
C SER A 314 5.69 9.37 -12.09
N VAL A 315 4.91 8.66 -11.26
CA VAL A 315 3.48 8.90 -11.09
C VAL A 315 3.18 9.12 -9.60
N SER A 316 2.48 10.19 -9.28
CA SER A 316 2.00 10.48 -7.92
C SER A 316 0.49 10.30 -7.87
N ILE A 317 0.05 9.37 -7.02
CA ILE A 317 -1.37 9.07 -6.78
C ILE A 317 -1.71 9.44 -5.35
N ARG A 318 -2.78 10.19 -5.17
CA ARG A 318 -3.25 10.59 -3.86
C ARG A 318 -4.71 10.22 -3.66
N ARG A 319 -5.00 9.54 -2.56
CA ARG A 319 -6.36 9.37 -2.05
C ARG A 319 -6.63 10.44 -1.00
N GLY A 320 -7.60 11.31 -1.28
CA GLY A 320 -8.00 12.38 -0.35
C GLY A 320 -8.83 11.87 0.83
N SER A 321 -9.13 12.75 1.80
CA SER A 321 -9.98 12.45 2.96
C SER A 321 -11.42 12.07 2.59
N SER A 322 -11.90 12.47 1.40
CA SER A 322 -13.19 12.04 0.84
C SER A 322 -13.17 10.62 0.24
N GLY A 323 -12.01 9.94 0.20
CA GLY A 323 -11.85 8.65 -0.44
C GLY A 323 -11.65 8.69 -1.96
N LEU A 324 -11.74 9.87 -2.59
CA LEU A 324 -11.52 10.06 -4.01
C LEU A 324 -10.03 9.96 -4.35
N ILE A 325 -9.74 9.32 -5.47
CA ILE A 325 -8.37 9.09 -5.95
C ILE A 325 -8.03 10.16 -6.98
N GLU A 326 -7.01 10.98 -6.72
CA GLU A 326 -6.36 11.86 -7.68
C GLU A 326 -5.22 11.08 -8.40
N PRO A 327 -5.04 11.16 -9.71
CA PRO A 327 -5.69 12.09 -10.65
C PRO A 327 -7.01 11.60 -11.26
N ALA A 328 -7.52 10.43 -10.95
CA ALA A 328 -8.75 9.90 -11.58
C ALA A 328 -9.94 10.86 -11.43
N SER A 329 -10.07 11.54 -10.29
CA SER A 329 -11.10 12.53 -10.05
C SER A 329 -10.98 13.80 -10.92
N LEU A 330 -9.78 14.12 -11.41
CA LEU A 330 -9.54 15.25 -12.30
C LEU A 330 -10.10 15.00 -13.73
N PHE A 331 -10.18 13.72 -14.11
CA PHE A 331 -10.73 13.29 -15.40
C PHE A 331 -12.20 12.90 -15.32
N SER A 332 -12.77 12.83 -14.13
CA SER A 332 -14.21 12.60 -13.90
C SER A 332 -14.97 13.91 -14.08
N GLY A 333 -14.89 14.50 -15.28
CA GLY A 333 -15.75 15.63 -15.65
C GLY A 333 -17.22 15.22 -15.50
N SER A 334 -18.06 16.18 -15.16
CA SER A 334 -19.52 16.08 -15.04
C SER A 334 -20.23 15.82 -16.40
N GLY A 335 -19.63 15.02 -17.25
CA GLY A 335 -20.24 14.54 -18.48
C GLY A 335 -21.16 13.38 -18.14
N GLU A 336 -22.46 13.58 -18.34
CA GLU A 336 -23.43 12.51 -18.47
C GLU A 336 -22.82 11.41 -19.37
N ARG A 337 -22.80 10.17 -18.89
CA ARG A 337 -22.50 9.05 -19.77
C ARG A 337 -23.46 9.17 -20.97
N PRO A 338 -22.97 9.17 -22.21
CA PRO A 338 -23.89 9.09 -23.34
C PRO A 338 -24.72 7.83 -23.14
N ASP A 339 -26.04 8.00 -23.11
CA ASP A 339 -26.96 6.89 -23.14
C ASP A 339 -26.63 6.05 -24.38
N THR A 340 -26.02 4.90 -24.14
CA THR A 340 -25.74 3.91 -25.21
C THR A 340 -26.92 2.97 -25.40
N ASP A 341 -28.13 3.50 -25.33
CA ASP A 341 -29.31 2.80 -25.82
C ASP A 341 -29.39 2.97 -27.34
N GLY A 342 -28.82 2.01 -28.08
CA GLY A 342 -29.01 1.92 -29.53
C GLY A 342 -27.75 1.82 -30.40
N ALA A 343 -26.56 1.64 -29.85
CA ALA A 343 -25.40 1.30 -30.68
C ALA A 343 -25.47 -0.19 -31.03
N ASP A 344 -25.69 -0.48 -32.33
CA ASP A 344 -25.36 -1.77 -32.93
C ASP A 344 -24.07 -2.30 -32.34
N ALA A 345 -24.01 -3.58 -31.98
CA ALA A 345 -22.84 -4.23 -31.37
C ALA A 345 -21.60 -4.00 -32.24
N ALA A 346 -20.94 -2.86 -32.03
CA ALA A 346 -19.75 -2.48 -32.77
C ALA A 346 -18.68 -3.53 -32.49
N SER A 347 -18.11 -4.13 -33.54
CA SER A 347 -17.01 -5.08 -33.44
C SER A 347 -15.92 -4.53 -32.50
N PRO A 348 -15.45 -5.31 -31.54
CA PRO A 348 -14.46 -4.85 -30.56
C PRO A 348 -13.15 -4.43 -31.25
N LEU A 349 -12.45 -3.46 -30.66
CA LEU A 349 -11.11 -3.08 -31.11
C LEU A 349 -10.15 -4.23 -30.76
N LEU A 350 -9.48 -4.75 -31.78
CA LEU A 350 -8.43 -5.76 -31.62
C LEU A 350 -7.08 -5.07 -31.43
N VAL A 351 -6.47 -5.26 -30.27
CA VAL A 351 -5.17 -4.67 -29.92
C VAL A 351 -4.16 -5.79 -29.67
N THR A 352 -3.02 -5.69 -30.30
CA THR A 352 -1.86 -6.55 -30.03
C THR A 352 -0.66 -5.67 -29.68
N VAL A 353 -0.01 -5.96 -28.56
CA VAL A 353 1.25 -5.35 -28.12
C VAL A 353 2.30 -6.44 -28.13
N LYS A 354 3.25 -6.37 -29.05
CA LYS A 354 4.29 -7.37 -29.17
C LYS A 354 5.28 -7.25 -28.03
N ASP A 355 5.82 -6.05 -27.82
CA ASP A 355 6.80 -5.79 -26.76
C ASP A 355 6.37 -4.53 -25.98
N PHE A 356 6.17 -4.67 -24.70
CA PHE A 356 5.96 -3.56 -23.77
C PHE A 356 7.10 -3.53 -22.75
N SER A 357 7.67 -2.37 -22.52
CA SER A 357 8.69 -2.16 -21.49
C SER A 357 8.45 -0.86 -20.73
N LEU A 358 8.44 -0.96 -19.42
CA LEU A 358 8.54 0.16 -18.50
C LEU A 358 9.77 -0.10 -17.63
N SER A 359 10.71 0.84 -17.61
CA SER A 359 11.95 0.71 -16.87
C SER A 359 12.13 1.84 -15.87
N LYS A 360 12.66 1.51 -14.69
CA LYS A 360 13.00 2.46 -13.62
C LYS A 360 11.84 3.38 -13.21
N GLY A 361 10.62 2.87 -13.31
CA GLY A 361 9.44 3.62 -12.91
C GLY A 361 9.42 3.95 -11.43
N THR A 362 8.71 5.02 -11.08
CA THR A 362 8.45 5.42 -9.69
C THR A 362 6.95 5.68 -9.53
N LEU A 363 6.35 5.09 -8.50
CA LEU A 363 4.97 5.36 -8.11
C LEU A 363 4.94 5.80 -6.66
N GLU A 364 4.53 7.02 -6.40
CA GLU A 364 4.26 7.52 -5.07
C GLU A 364 2.76 7.45 -4.81
N PHE A 365 2.37 6.63 -3.84
CA PHE A 365 0.99 6.55 -3.37
C PHE A 365 0.86 7.18 -1.99
N THR A 366 -0.01 8.17 -1.86
CA THR A 366 -0.35 8.81 -0.58
C THR A 366 -1.83 8.63 -0.29
N ASP A 367 -2.16 7.89 0.75
CA ASP A 367 -3.53 7.78 1.25
C ASP A 367 -3.72 8.68 2.47
N ALA A 368 -4.49 9.73 2.30
CA ALA A 368 -4.85 10.69 3.35
C ALA A 368 -6.29 10.49 3.86
N SER A 369 -6.93 9.36 3.58
CA SER A 369 -8.28 9.04 4.08
C SER A 369 -8.27 8.58 5.54
N ASN A 370 -7.11 8.16 6.05
CA ASN A 370 -6.93 7.73 7.43
C ASN A 370 -6.49 8.89 8.34
N SER A 371 -6.62 8.72 9.64
CA SER A 371 -6.17 9.69 10.66
C SER A 371 -4.69 10.04 10.55
N SER A 372 -3.87 9.12 10.06
CA SER A 372 -2.47 9.34 9.69
C SER A 372 -2.27 8.93 8.22
N PRO A 373 -1.68 9.80 7.38
CA PRO A 373 -1.46 9.47 5.98
C PRO A 373 -0.51 8.27 5.80
N VAL A 374 -0.90 7.35 4.92
CA VAL A 374 -0.02 6.26 4.46
C VAL A 374 0.72 6.73 3.22
N ARG A 375 2.04 6.58 3.21
CA ARG A 375 2.89 6.85 2.04
C ARG A 375 3.62 5.60 1.64
N LEU A 376 3.45 5.20 0.38
CA LEU A 376 4.15 4.08 -0.23
C LEU A 376 4.88 4.58 -1.47
N LEU A 377 6.18 4.41 -1.49
CA LEU A 377 7.03 4.73 -2.62
C LEU A 377 7.45 3.42 -3.30
N TRP A 378 6.91 3.18 -4.48
CA TRP A 378 7.36 2.12 -5.37
C TRP A 378 8.44 2.71 -6.26
N SER A 379 9.64 2.17 -6.21
CA SER A 379 10.79 2.60 -6.99
C SER A 379 11.36 1.42 -7.77
N GLU A 380 12.24 1.71 -8.72
CA GLU A 380 12.80 0.68 -9.60
C GLU A 380 11.69 -0.23 -10.16
N VAL A 381 10.57 0.40 -10.57
CA VAL A 381 9.46 -0.34 -11.17
C VAL A 381 9.88 -0.72 -12.58
N ASP A 382 10.03 -2.01 -12.82
CA ASP A 382 10.28 -2.58 -14.14
C ASP A 382 9.12 -3.50 -14.52
N LEU A 383 8.55 -3.28 -15.69
CA LEU A 383 7.49 -4.10 -16.26
C LEU A 383 7.84 -4.43 -17.71
N GLN A 384 7.92 -5.70 -18.02
CA GLN A 384 8.10 -6.22 -19.37
C GLN A 384 6.89 -7.09 -19.71
N ALA A 385 6.33 -6.88 -20.90
CA ALA A 385 5.28 -7.76 -21.39
C ALA A 385 5.49 -8.06 -22.87
N HIS A 386 5.28 -9.31 -23.23
CA HIS A 386 5.47 -9.83 -24.58
C HIS A 386 4.20 -10.51 -25.07
N GLY A 387 3.77 -10.15 -26.28
CA GLY A 387 2.65 -10.83 -26.96
C GLY A 387 1.27 -10.60 -26.34
N ILE A 388 1.04 -9.50 -25.65
CA ILE A 388 -0.26 -9.17 -25.06
C ILE A 388 -1.26 -8.81 -26.17
N SER A 389 -2.42 -9.49 -26.18
CA SER A 389 -3.42 -9.29 -27.23
C SER A 389 -4.84 -9.45 -26.70
N THR A 390 -5.77 -8.68 -27.29
CA THR A 390 -7.23 -8.87 -27.13
C THR A 390 -7.81 -9.88 -28.09
N LEU A 391 -7.00 -10.45 -28.98
CA LEU A 391 -7.42 -11.56 -29.86
C LEU A 391 -7.80 -12.79 -29.02
N PRO A 392 -8.85 -13.51 -29.41
CA PRO A 392 -9.23 -14.75 -28.73
C PRO A 392 -8.11 -15.77 -28.70
N ASP A 393 -8.03 -16.53 -27.59
CA ASP A 393 -7.12 -17.67 -27.38
C ASP A 393 -5.61 -17.34 -27.56
N THR A 394 -5.25 -16.07 -27.37
CA THR A 394 -3.84 -15.64 -27.36
C THR A 394 -3.39 -15.37 -25.93
N SER A 395 -2.17 -15.77 -25.59
CA SER A 395 -1.52 -15.46 -24.32
C SER A 395 -0.22 -14.72 -24.54
N GLY A 396 0.10 -13.81 -23.63
CA GLY A 396 1.38 -13.13 -23.56
C GLY A 396 2.02 -13.32 -22.21
N GLU A 397 3.30 -13.04 -22.14
CA GLU A 397 4.11 -13.13 -20.92
C GLU A 397 4.28 -11.74 -20.29
N VAL A 398 4.23 -11.68 -18.97
CA VAL A 398 4.45 -10.44 -18.20
C VAL A 398 5.46 -10.72 -17.10
N ALA A 399 6.46 -9.84 -16.97
CA ALA A 399 7.42 -9.83 -15.86
C ALA A 399 7.39 -8.46 -15.19
N PHE A 400 7.27 -8.46 -13.88
CA PHE A 400 7.21 -7.26 -13.04
C PHE A 400 8.20 -7.36 -11.89
N SER A 401 8.89 -6.26 -11.61
CA SER A 401 9.70 -6.11 -10.40
C SER A 401 9.66 -4.68 -9.89
N SER A 402 9.79 -4.53 -8.58
CA SER A 402 9.82 -3.21 -7.95
C SER A 402 10.39 -3.26 -6.53
N ARG A 403 10.81 -2.11 -6.02
CA ARG A 403 11.11 -1.89 -4.60
C ARG A 403 10.02 -1.03 -3.96
N VAL A 404 9.69 -1.34 -2.72
CA VAL A 404 8.72 -0.58 -1.93
C VAL A 404 9.44 0.05 -0.74
N ASN A 405 9.36 1.36 -0.59
CA ASN A 405 10.02 2.15 0.45
C ASN A 405 11.53 1.80 0.65
N GLY A 406 12.21 1.43 -0.43
CA GLY A 406 13.63 1.12 -0.45
C GLY A 406 14.05 -0.24 0.11
N THR A 407 13.28 -0.87 0.98
CA THR A 407 13.61 -2.15 1.65
C THR A 407 12.79 -3.32 1.14
N GLY A 408 11.49 -3.12 0.90
CA GLY A 408 10.62 -4.15 0.36
C GLY A 408 10.85 -4.41 -1.13
N SER A 409 10.58 -5.62 -1.58
CA SER A 409 10.58 -5.99 -3.00
C SER A 409 9.28 -6.71 -3.37
N VAL A 410 8.81 -6.48 -4.59
CA VAL A 410 7.69 -7.23 -5.19
C VAL A 410 8.11 -7.66 -6.59
N THR A 411 7.95 -8.94 -6.89
CA THR A 411 8.21 -9.52 -8.20
C THR A 411 7.01 -10.33 -8.66
N ALA A 412 6.75 -10.36 -9.96
CA ALA A 412 5.74 -11.24 -10.53
C ALA A 412 6.15 -11.65 -11.95
N THR A 413 5.85 -12.88 -12.31
CA THR A 413 5.90 -13.37 -13.70
C THR A 413 4.54 -13.98 -14.00
N ALA A 414 3.97 -13.70 -15.16
CA ALA A 414 2.62 -14.17 -15.49
C ALA A 414 2.45 -14.51 -16.95
N ASP A 415 1.63 -15.53 -17.21
CA ASP A 415 0.99 -15.78 -18.50
C ASP A 415 -0.40 -15.15 -18.49
N VAL A 416 -0.68 -14.26 -19.43
CA VAL A 416 -1.90 -13.48 -19.46
C VAL A 416 -2.61 -13.66 -20.80
N ALA A 417 -3.80 -14.22 -20.78
CA ALA A 417 -4.75 -14.15 -21.88
C ALA A 417 -5.87 -13.16 -21.49
N LEU A 418 -6.21 -12.25 -22.40
CA LEU A 418 -7.21 -11.22 -22.14
C LEU A 418 -8.62 -11.65 -22.61
N ASN A 419 -8.70 -12.57 -23.54
CA ASN A 419 -9.97 -12.99 -24.14
C ASN A 419 -10.03 -14.51 -24.44
N PRO A 420 -10.72 -15.33 -23.62
CA PRO A 420 -11.27 -14.97 -22.29
C PRO A 420 -10.17 -14.70 -21.28
N LEU A 421 -10.48 -13.93 -20.25
CA LEU A 421 -9.49 -13.60 -19.21
C LEU A 421 -8.99 -14.87 -18.53
N ASN A 422 -7.68 -15.11 -18.64
CA ASN A 422 -6.98 -16.21 -17.97
C ASN A 422 -5.56 -15.74 -17.61
N VAL A 423 -5.27 -15.68 -16.32
CA VAL A 423 -3.99 -15.24 -15.79
C VAL A 423 -3.42 -16.35 -14.92
N LYS A 424 -2.16 -16.68 -15.14
CA LYS A 424 -1.37 -17.54 -14.26
C LYS A 424 -0.11 -16.76 -13.91
N ALA A 425 0.05 -16.42 -12.64
CA ALA A 425 1.15 -15.60 -12.18
C ALA A 425 1.89 -16.28 -11.03
N ARG A 426 3.21 -16.20 -11.04
CA ARG A 426 4.04 -16.46 -9.87
C ARG A 426 4.43 -15.13 -9.26
N MET A 427 4.16 -14.96 -7.97
CA MET A 427 4.40 -13.72 -7.23
C MET A 427 5.41 -13.96 -6.13
N GLY A 428 6.28 -12.96 -5.90
CA GLY A 428 7.20 -12.91 -4.78
C GLY A 428 7.14 -11.56 -4.07
N ILE A 429 7.08 -11.59 -2.76
CA ILE A 429 7.14 -10.43 -1.86
C ILE A 429 8.31 -10.66 -0.92
N GLY A 430 9.22 -9.70 -0.85
CA GLY A 430 10.39 -9.77 0.02
C GLY A 430 10.50 -8.54 0.92
N GLY A 431 10.56 -8.75 2.24
CA GLY A 431 10.92 -7.72 3.21
C GLY A 431 10.00 -6.51 3.30
N LEU A 432 8.68 -6.65 3.03
CA LEU A 432 7.74 -5.57 3.22
C LEU A 432 7.53 -5.32 4.72
N GLU A 433 7.81 -4.11 5.18
CA GLU A 433 7.56 -3.71 6.56
C GLU A 433 6.05 -3.50 6.77
N ILE A 434 5.44 -4.30 7.64
CA ILE A 434 3.99 -4.20 7.90
C ILE A 434 3.59 -2.93 8.63
N GLY A 435 4.53 -2.24 9.27
CA GLY A 435 4.31 -0.95 9.93
C GLY A 435 3.81 0.13 8.96
N TRP A 436 4.15 0.05 7.68
CA TRP A 436 3.68 1.04 6.69
C TRP A 436 2.17 1.07 6.52
N VAL A 437 1.51 -0.08 6.72
CA VAL A 437 0.05 -0.19 6.60
C VAL A 437 -0.67 -0.05 7.94
N GLN A 438 0.06 0.24 9.02
CA GLN A 438 -0.49 0.47 10.37
C GLN A 438 -1.72 1.41 10.37
N PRO A 439 -1.75 2.55 9.66
CA PRO A 439 -2.90 3.45 9.69
C PRO A 439 -4.23 2.83 9.24
N TYR A 440 -4.21 1.79 8.41
CA TYR A 440 -5.44 1.14 7.93
C TYR A 440 -6.18 0.32 9.00
N PHE A 441 -5.49 -0.06 10.08
CA PHE A 441 -6.09 -0.83 11.16
C PHE A 441 -5.97 -0.15 12.54
N SER A 442 -5.29 0.99 12.61
CA SER A 442 -5.09 1.75 13.86
C SER A 442 -6.39 2.21 14.51
N ASP A 443 -7.44 2.43 13.75
CA ASP A 443 -8.75 2.83 14.28
C ASP A 443 -9.57 1.63 14.77
N LYS A 444 -9.19 0.42 14.32
CA LYS A 444 -9.87 -0.84 14.68
C LYS A 444 -9.22 -1.57 15.85
N VAL A 445 -7.92 -1.32 16.09
CA VAL A 445 -7.17 -1.97 17.15
C VAL A 445 -6.27 -0.98 17.89
N GLN A 446 -6.16 -1.12 19.20
CA GLN A 446 -5.34 -0.26 20.07
C GLN A 446 -3.91 -0.79 20.25
N LEU A 447 -3.37 -1.42 19.22
CA LEU A 447 -1.97 -1.85 19.17
C LEU A 447 -1.17 -1.05 18.14
N ALA A 448 0.13 -0.93 18.37
CA ALA A 448 1.06 -0.40 17.39
C ALA A 448 2.09 -1.47 17.01
N VAL A 449 2.23 -1.71 15.72
CA VAL A 449 3.26 -2.59 15.17
C VAL A 449 4.56 -1.79 15.11
N THR A 450 5.60 -2.25 15.79
CA THR A 450 6.89 -1.59 15.85
C THR A 450 7.91 -2.19 14.89
N ARG A 451 7.77 -3.48 14.58
CA ARG A 451 8.60 -4.23 13.62
C ARG A 451 7.78 -5.33 12.97
N GLY A 452 8.24 -5.78 11.80
CA GLY A 452 7.69 -6.94 11.12
C GLY A 452 7.92 -6.86 9.62
N HIS A 453 8.52 -7.91 9.05
CA HIS A 453 8.86 -8.00 7.64
C HIS A 453 8.08 -9.15 7.01
N LEU A 454 7.20 -8.81 6.08
CA LEU A 454 6.44 -9.80 5.33
C LEU A 454 7.25 -10.30 4.12
N GLN A 455 7.28 -11.60 3.98
CA GLN A 455 7.76 -12.32 2.81
C GLN A 455 6.64 -13.25 2.36
N ALA A 456 6.40 -13.36 1.07
CA ALA A 456 5.43 -14.31 0.53
C ALA A 456 5.84 -14.72 -0.88
N GLU A 457 5.54 -15.95 -1.24
CA GLU A 457 5.69 -16.44 -2.60
C GLU A 457 4.57 -17.42 -2.92
N GLY A 458 4.14 -17.44 -4.18
CA GLY A 458 3.09 -18.35 -4.59
C GLY A 458 2.62 -18.11 -6.01
N ASP A 459 1.77 -19.02 -6.44
CA ASP A 459 1.14 -19.02 -7.75
C ASP A 459 -0.31 -18.51 -7.61
N LEU A 460 -0.65 -17.52 -8.42
CA LEU A 460 -2.00 -16.94 -8.53
C LEU A 460 -2.57 -17.34 -9.88
N ALA A 461 -3.80 -17.84 -9.89
CA ALA A 461 -4.54 -18.07 -11.10
C ALA A 461 -5.88 -17.29 -11.04
N ALA A 462 -6.22 -16.60 -12.13
CA ALA A 462 -7.50 -15.91 -12.27
C ALA A 462 -8.07 -16.24 -13.64
N ARG A 463 -9.38 -16.57 -13.71
CA ARG A 463 -10.07 -16.91 -14.95
C ARG A 463 -11.49 -16.39 -14.96
N GLN A 464 -11.96 -16.02 -16.13
CA GLN A 464 -13.36 -15.71 -16.34
C GLN A 464 -14.18 -17.00 -16.29
N LEU A 465 -15.27 -16.97 -15.52
CA LEU A 465 -16.23 -18.05 -15.39
C LEU A 465 -17.33 -17.94 -16.47
N GLN A 466 -18.15 -18.98 -16.63
CA GLN A 466 -19.20 -19.02 -17.65
C GLN A 466 -20.30 -17.97 -17.44
N ASP A 467 -20.51 -17.54 -16.21
CA ASP A 467 -21.45 -16.47 -15.82
C ASP A 467 -20.88 -15.05 -15.96
N GLY A 468 -19.64 -14.93 -16.45
CA GLY A 468 -18.92 -13.66 -16.58
C GLY A 468 -18.19 -13.19 -15.31
N ALA A 469 -18.40 -13.85 -14.18
CA ALA A 469 -17.67 -13.57 -12.95
C ALA A 469 -16.19 -13.98 -13.08
N VAL A 470 -15.32 -13.47 -12.21
CA VAL A 470 -13.92 -13.87 -12.14
C VAL A 470 -13.73 -14.81 -10.95
N GLY A 471 -13.28 -16.03 -11.25
CA GLY A 471 -12.76 -16.95 -10.25
C GLY A 471 -11.26 -16.74 -10.09
N ALA A 472 -10.78 -16.67 -8.84
CA ALA A 472 -9.35 -16.54 -8.57
C ALA A 472 -8.91 -17.55 -7.52
N SER A 473 -7.67 -18.00 -7.61
CA SER A 473 -7.04 -18.89 -6.62
C SER A 473 -5.59 -18.51 -6.40
N PHE A 474 -5.13 -18.70 -5.19
CA PHE A 474 -3.74 -18.52 -4.77
C PHE A 474 -3.24 -19.81 -4.11
N ALA A 475 -2.04 -20.22 -4.44
CA ALA A 475 -1.34 -21.33 -3.81
C ALA A 475 0.10 -20.93 -3.50
N GLY A 476 0.53 -20.99 -2.23
CA GLY A 476 1.86 -20.52 -1.87
C GLY A 476 2.13 -20.58 -0.39
N GLY A 477 3.09 -19.75 0.05
CA GLY A 477 3.46 -19.58 1.45
C GLY A 477 3.70 -18.13 1.81
N ALA A 478 3.63 -17.83 3.10
CA ALA A 478 3.93 -16.51 3.63
C ALA A 478 4.74 -16.64 4.92
N ARG A 479 5.61 -15.67 5.18
CA ARG A 479 6.42 -15.60 6.39
C ARG A 479 6.43 -14.17 6.92
N LEU A 480 6.16 -14.02 8.21
CA LEU A 480 6.28 -12.76 8.91
C LEU A 480 7.42 -12.88 9.93
N VAL A 481 8.49 -12.11 9.70
CA VAL A 481 9.74 -12.21 10.44
C VAL A 481 9.90 -11.00 11.37
N ASP A 482 10.45 -11.22 12.57
CA ASP A 482 10.76 -10.20 13.57
C ASP A 482 9.57 -9.29 13.92
N PHE A 483 8.41 -9.89 14.10
CA PHE A 483 7.22 -9.14 14.48
C PHE A 483 7.29 -8.65 15.92
N ALA A 484 6.94 -7.41 16.14
CA ALA A 484 6.75 -6.86 17.49
C ALA A 484 5.61 -5.83 17.48
N SER A 485 4.79 -5.88 18.53
CA SER A 485 3.72 -4.92 18.77
C SER A 485 3.70 -4.47 20.23
N VAL A 486 3.19 -3.25 20.45
CA VAL A 486 3.03 -2.66 21.77
C VAL A 486 1.60 -2.15 21.97
N ASP A 487 1.15 -2.09 23.20
CA ASP A 487 -0.07 -1.35 23.58
C ASP A 487 0.14 0.15 23.30
N ARG A 488 -0.72 0.78 22.46
CA ARG A 488 -0.58 2.20 22.09
C ARG A 488 -0.67 3.15 23.28
N ALA A 489 -1.45 2.78 24.31
CA ALA A 489 -1.68 3.68 25.45
C ALA A 489 -0.47 3.72 26.39
N ARG A 490 0.24 2.59 26.55
CA ARG A 490 1.28 2.43 27.57
C ARG A 490 2.67 2.16 27.01
N ALA A 491 2.78 1.88 25.69
CA ALA A 491 4.02 1.45 25.03
C ALA A 491 4.66 0.20 25.68
N GLU A 492 3.83 -0.67 26.26
CA GLU A 492 4.26 -1.96 26.82
C GLU A 492 4.20 -3.02 25.72
N ASP A 493 5.19 -3.92 25.70
CA ASP A 493 5.19 -5.06 24.78
C ASP A 493 3.88 -5.84 24.89
N LEU A 494 3.29 -6.21 23.74
CA LEU A 494 2.04 -6.94 23.70
C LEU A 494 2.24 -8.34 23.12
N VAL A 495 2.66 -8.43 21.86
CA VAL A 495 2.92 -9.69 21.17
C VAL A 495 4.16 -9.55 20.29
N LYS A 496 5.03 -10.55 20.34
CA LYS A 496 6.25 -10.64 19.51
C LYS A 496 6.45 -12.08 19.06
N TRP A 497 7.09 -12.26 17.91
CA TRP A 497 7.63 -13.55 17.48
C TRP A 497 8.83 -13.35 16.56
N ARG A 498 9.71 -14.33 16.50
CA ARG A 498 10.82 -14.29 15.55
C ARG A 498 10.34 -14.62 14.15
N THR A 499 9.59 -15.70 14.00
CA THR A 499 9.03 -16.12 12.72
C THR A 499 7.64 -16.68 12.88
N LEU A 500 6.72 -16.24 12.02
CA LEU A 500 5.44 -16.87 11.74
C LEU A 500 5.47 -17.32 10.30
N VAL A 501 5.34 -18.60 10.03
CA VAL A 501 5.35 -19.20 8.70
C VAL A 501 4.01 -19.83 8.41
N LEU A 502 3.45 -19.50 7.26
CA LEU A 502 2.24 -20.10 6.72
C LEU A 502 2.63 -20.92 5.49
N ASP A 503 2.52 -22.23 5.57
CA ASP A 503 2.87 -23.15 4.51
C ASP A 503 1.61 -23.70 3.83
N ASP A 504 1.73 -23.99 2.52
CA ASP A 504 0.67 -24.57 1.70
C ASP A 504 -0.67 -23.82 1.85
N ILE A 505 -0.60 -22.49 1.68
CA ILE A 505 -1.79 -21.64 1.62
C ILE A 505 -2.49 -21.93 0.30
N ARG A 506 -3.76 -22.26 0.34
CA ARG A 506 -4.66 -22.38 -0.79
C ARG A 506 -5.90 -21.55 -0.51
N ALA A 507 -6.04 -20.45 -1.24
CA ALA A 507 -7.20 -19.59 -1.15
C ALA A 507 -7.89 -19.52 -2.50
N ALA A 508 -9.22 -19.53 -2.50
CA ALA A 508 -9.99 -19.36 -3.72
C ALA A 508 -11.16 -18.41 -3.47
N VAL A 509 -11.58 -17.74 -4.54
CA VAL A 509 -12.77 -16.88 -4.58
C VAL A 509 -13.68 -17.44 -5.68
N ASN A 510 -14.98 -17.52 -5.39
CA ASN A 510 -15.99 -18.09 -6.28
C ASN A 510 -15.72 -19.56 -6.68
N PRO A 511 -15.94 -20.54 -5.71
CA PRO A 511 -16.40 -20.36 -4.32
C PRO A 511 -15.30 -19.94 -3.36
N GLY A 512 -15.67 -19.24 -2.27
CA GLY A 512 -14.75 -18.79 -1.25
C GLY A 512 -14.24 -19.95 -0.39
N SER A 513 -12.93 -20.26 -0.41
CA SER A 513 -12.31 -21.28 0.43
C SER A 513 -10.90 -20.87 0.86
N LEU A 514 -10.50 -21.26 2.07
CA LEU A 514 -9.17 -21.03 2.61
C LEU A 514 -8.66 -22.31 3.29
N ALA A 515 -7.57 -22.85 2.77
CA ALA A 515 -6.85 -23.96 3.40
C ALA A 515 -5.41 -23.55 3.65
N ILE A 516 -4.89 -23.84 4.84
CA ILE A 516 -3.50 -23.62 5.24
C ILE A 516 -2.96 -24.97 5.72
N GLY A 517 -1.92 -25.48 5.09
CA GLY A 517 -1.31 -26.75 5.48
C GLY A 517 -0.65 -26.69 6.84
N GLY A 518 0.18 -25.65 7.07
CA GLY A 518 0.89 -25.42 8.32
C GLY A 518 0.97 -23.96 8.74
N VAL A 519 0.90 -23.73 10.04
CA VAL A 519 1.19 -22.45 10.70
C VAL A 519 2.27 -22.73 11.73
N HIS A 520 3.47 -22.18 11.55
CA HIS A 520 4.61 -22.38 12.45
C HIS A 520 4.99 -21.06 13.10
N ILE A 521 4.96 -21.03 14.43
CA ILE A 521 5.27 -19.85 15.22
C ILE A 521 6.50 -20.16 16.09
N ASN A 522 7.58 -19.39 15.90
CA ASN A 522 8.80 -19.56 16.67
C ASN A 522 9.06 -18.33 17.55
N ASP A 523 9.47 -18.60 18.79
CA ASP A 523 9.81 -17.60 19.81
C ASP A 523 8.67 -16.58 20.02
N LEU A 524 7.45 -17.11 20.18
CA LEU A 524 6.29 -16.30 20.54
C LEU A 524 6.47 -15.73 21.95
N PHE A 525 6.35 -14.43 22.07
CA PHE A 525 6.20 -13.76 23.36
C PHE A 525 4.87 -13.01 23.38
N THR A 526 4.12 -13.16 24.46
CA THR A 526 2.94 -12.33 24.72
C THR A 526 2.91 -11.85 26.17
N ASN A 527 2.53 -10.59 26.35
CA ASN A 527 2.39 -10.00 27.67
C ASN A 527 0.90 -9.78 27.99
N ILE A 528 0.37 -10.56 28.91
CA ILE A 528 -1.01 -10.49 29.37
C ILE A 528 -1.05 -9.69 30.67
N VAL A 529 -1.73 -8.56 30.68
CA VAL A 529 -1.87 -7.70 31.84
C VAL A 529 -3.35 -7.57 32.21
N VAL A 530 -3.69 -8.00 33.42
CA VAL A 530 -4.96 -7.63 34.07
C VAL A 530 -4.76 -6.26 34.69
N ARG A 531 -5.55 -5.28 34.29
CA ARG A 531 -5.50 -3.90 34.82
C ARG A 531 -6.15 -3.82 36.21
N GLU A 532 -5.98 -2.70 36.87
CA GLU A 532 -6.59 -2.44 38.19
C GLU A 532 -8.12 -2.56 38.17
N ASP A 533 -8.77 -2.23 37.06
CA ASP A 533 -10.20 -2.36 36.83
C ASP A 533 -10.65 -3.78 36.45
N GLY A 534 -9.72 -4.73 36.40
CA GLY A 534 -9.97 -6.12 36.02
C GLY A 534 -10.00 -6.37 34.51
N SER A 535 -9.83 -5.34 33.68
CA SER A 535 -9.81 -5.50 32.21
C SER A 535 -8.46 -6.09 31.73
N LEU A 536 -8.51 -6.91 30.66
CA LEU A 536 -7.31 -7.49 30.04
C LEU A 536 -6.77 -6.54 28.96
N ASN A 537 -5.45 -6.27 28.99
CA ASN A 537 -4.78 -5.45 27.97
C ASN A 537 -4.98 -6.00 26.56
N LEU A 538 -4.92 -7.31 26.37
CA LEU A 538 -5.08 -7.96 25.07
C LEU A 538 -6.49 -7.75 24.50
N VAL A 539 -7.53 -7.89 25.35
CA VAL A 539 -8.92 -7.62 24.97
C VAL A 539 -9.13 -6.13 24.67
N ALA A 540 -8.56 -5.26 25.49
CA ALA A 540 -8.62 -3.82 25.28
C ALA A 540 -7.89 -3.38 24.00
N ALA A 541 -6.78 -4.04 23.65
CA ALA A 541 -6.06 -3.78 22.40
C ALA A 541 -6.84 -4.18 21.15
N LEU A 542 -7.74 -5.17 21.25
CA LEU A 542 -8.58 -5.66 20.13
C LEU A 542 -9.92 -4.93 20.00
N LYS A 543 -10.33 -4.14 21.01
CA LYS A 543 -11.57 -3.36 20.95
C LYS A 543 -11.39 -2.09 20.13
N SER A 544 -12.32 -1.83 19.23
CA SER A 544 -12.41 -0.54 18.51
C SER A 544 -12.65 0.62 19.48
N GLY A 545 -12.04 1.77 19.25
CA GLY A 545 -12.14 2.96 20.11
C GLY A 545 -13.54 3.61 20.18
N ASP A 546 -14.56 3.07 19.52
CA ASP A 546 -15.92 3.64 19.46
C ASP A 546 -16.93 2.98 20.39
N ASP A 547 -16.55 1.97 21.16
CA ASP A 547 -17.41 1.41 22.20
C ASP A 547 -17.49 2.35 23.42
N ARG A 548 -18.24 3.45 23.32
CA ARG A 548 -18.89 4.04 24.50
C ARG A 548 -19.77 2.97 25.11
N PRO A 549 -19.78 2.81 26.45
CA PRO A 549 -20.70 1.87 27.09
C PRO A 549 -22.14 2.32 26.82
N GLU A 550 -22.72 1.82 25.75
CA GLU A 550 -24.16 1.84 25.60
C GLU A 550 -24.73 0.94 26.72
N ARG A 551 -25.51 1.56 27.59
CA ARG A 551 -26.40 0.86 28.52
C ARG A 551 -27.14 -0.21 27.73
N ALA A 552 -27.02 -1.45 28.19
CA ALA A 552 -27.72 -2.60 27.63
C ALA A 552 -29.21 -2.28 27.36
N ALA A 553 -29.52 -1.96 26.13
CA ALA A 553 -30.84 -2.07 25.55
C ALA A 553 -30.93 -3.44 24.86
N PRO A 554 -32.03 -4.18 24.95
CA PRO A 554 -32.16 -5.50 24.38
C PRO A 554 -31.95 -5.40 22.85
N ALA A 555 -31.08 -6.24 22.33
CA ALA A 555 -30.77 -6.36 20.93
C ALA A 555 -32.04 -6.58 20.11
N GLN A 556 -32.49 -5.53 19.41
CA GLN A 556 -33.35 -5.69 18.25
C GLN A 556 -32.45 -6.17 17.11
N THR A 557 -32.66 -7.38 16.70
CA THR A 557 -32.11 -7.95 15.46
C THR A 557 -32.72 -7.19 14.29
N ASP A 558 -31.99 -6.20 13.76
CA ASP A 558 -32.23 -5.73 12.39
C ASP A 558 -31.68 -6.80 11.43
N ALA A 559 -32.63 -7.61 10.93
CA ALA A 559 -32.39 -8.50 9.81
C ALA A 559 -32.29 -7.64 8.54
N GLY A 560 -31.07 -7.43 8.02
CA GLY A 560 -30.91 -6.69 6.78
C GLY A 560 -29.50 -6.33 6.33
N ASP A 561 -28.47 -7.12 6.67
CA ASP A 561 -27.22 -7.09 5.90
C ASP A 561 -26.67 -8.51 5.79
N ASP A 562 -26.92 -9.13 4.64
CA ASP A 562 -26.40 -10.45 4.26
C ASP A 562 -24.87 -10.34 4.05
N HIS A 563 -24.11 -10.18 5.13
CA HIS A 563 -22.67 -10.41 5.11
C HIS A 563 -22.44 -11.92 5.01
N LYS A 564 -22.49 -12.47 3.79
CA LYS A 564 -21.94 -13.80 3.54
C LYS A 564 -20.48 -13.80 3.98
N PRO A 565 -20.06 -14.79 4.78
CA PRO A 565 -18.66 -14.90 5.18
C PRO A 565 -17.78 -14.94 3.92
N ALA A 566 -16.65 -14.25 3.97
CA ALA A 566 -15.71 -14.17 2.83
C ALA A 566 -15.23 -15.55 2.35
N PHE A 567 -15.25 -16.55 3.25
CA PHE A 567 -14.93 -17.96 2.95
C PHE A 567 -16.04 -18.87 3.46
N GLU A 568 -16.52 -19.76 2.61
CA GLU A 568 -17.49 -20.80 2.96
C GLU A 568 -16.85 -21.95 3.74
N SER A 569 -15.56 -22.21 3.48
CA SER A 569 -14.78 -23.22 4.18
C SER A 569 -13.41 -22.69 4.60
N ILE A 570 -13.02 -23.00 5.84
CA ILE A 570 -11.70 -22.70 6.39
C ILE A 570 -11.14 -24.00 6.97
N SER A 571 -9.89 -24.33 6.62
CA SER A 571 -9.16 -25.45 7.19
C SER A 571 -7.70 -25.08 7.46
N ILE A 572 -7.17 -25.55 8.61
CA ILE A 572 -5.76 -25.41 8.97
C ILE A 572 -5.25 -26.79 9.40
N GLY A 573 -4.33 -27.35 8.62
CA GLY A 573 -3.82 -28.68 8.84
C GLY A 573 -3.10 -28.82 10.20
N LYS A 574 -2.17 -27.92 10.46
CA LYS A 574 -1.41 -27.90 11.74
C LYS A 574 -1.03 -26.47 12.13
N VAL A 575 -1.22 -26.12 13.38
CA VAL A 575 -0.61 -24.96 14.04
C VAL A 575 0.44 -25.48 15.01
N ALA A 576 1.71 -25.09 14.83
CA ALA A 576 2.81 -25.49 15.70
C ALA A 576 3.42 -24.25 16.37
N LEU A 577 3.67 -24.35 17.65
CA LEU A 577 4.36 -23.34 18.45
C LEU A 577 5.67 -23.94 18.98
N GLU A 578 6.74 -23.21 18.75
CA GLU A 578 8.08 -23.55 19.22
C GLU A 578 8.64 -22.42 20.08
N ASN A 579 9.05 -22.76 21.31
CA ASN A 579 9.67 -21.82 22.24
C ASN A 579 8.79 -20.59 22.55
N GLY A 580 7.53 -20.82 22.93
CA GLY A 580 6.63 -19.74 23.32
C GLY A 580 6.87 -19.30 24.78
N GLU A 581 6.57 -18.02 25.04
CA GLU A 581 6.61 -17.41 26.37
C GLU A 581 5.37 -16.53 26.58
N VAL A 582 4.71 -16.70 27.72
CA VAL A 582 3.59 -15.86 28.15
C VAL A 582 3.93 -15.20 29.46
N SER A 583 4.16 -13.91 29.46
CA SER A 583 4.28 -13.09 30.67
C SER A 583 2.88 -12.69 31.14
N PHE A 584 2.55 -13.01 32.38
CA PHE A 584 1.27 -12.62 32.97
C PHE A 584 1.51 -11.69 34.17
N LEU A 585 0.81 -10.57 34.21
CA LEU A 585 0.86 -9.59 35.26
C LEU A 585 -0.57 -9.20 35.67
N ASP A 586 -0.93 -9.41 36.92
CA ASP A 586 -2.22 -8.99 37.49
C ASP A 586 -2.02 -7.80 38.43
N ARG A 587 -2.51 -6.63 38.02
CA ARG A 587 -2.50 -5.38 38.77
C ARG A 587 -3.76 -5.18 39.60
N SER A 588 -4.76 -6.06 39.48
CA SER A 588 -6.02 -5.99 40.25
C SER A 588 -5.87 -6.51 41.70
N VAL A 589 -4.75 -7.12 42.02
CA VAL A 589 -4.39 -7.62 43.33
C VAL A 589 -3.19 -6.83 43.90
N ASN A 590 -3.12 -6.76 45.21
CA ASN A 590 -2.07 -6.03 45.94
C ASN A 590 -1.37 -6.95 46.94
N PRO A 591 -0.05 -7.19 46.85
CA PRO A 591 0.86 -6.79 45.79
C PRO A 591 0.44 -7.34 44.41
N ASN A 592 0.97 -6.74 43.31
CA ASN A 592 0.71 -7.26 41.99
C ASN A 592 1.22 -8.69 41.85
N PHE A 593 0.46 -9.52 41.16
CA PHE A 593 0.88 -10.89 40.84
C PHE A 593 1.57 -10.93 39.49
N SER A 594 2.71 -11.58 39.40
CA SER A 594 3.37 -11.85 38.13
C SER A 594 3.74 -13.32 38.00
N SER A 595 3.67 -13.84 36.81
CA SER A 595 4.04 -15.20 36.46
C SER A 595 4.50 -15.29 35.02
N ASN A 596 5.40 -16.23 34.74
CA ASN A 596 5.90 -16.47 33.38
C ASN A 596 5.63 -17.94 33.01
N LEU A 597 4.95 -18.15 31.90
CA LEU A 597 4.79 -19.48 31.31
C LEU A 597 5.71 -19.55 30.09
N GLY A 598 6.84 -20.19 30.23
CA GLY A 598 7.89 -20.30 29.23
C GLY A 598 8.10 -21.72 28.72
N GLU A 599 9.05 -21.85 27.80
CA GLU A 599 9.35 -23.11 27.12
C GLU A 599 8.07 -23.80 26.61
N LEU A 600 7.17 -22.96 25.98
CA LEU A 600 5.94 -23.48 25.42
C LEU A 600 6.21 -24.11 24.06
N TRP A 601 5.89 -25.39 23.97
CA TRP A 601 5.96 -26.20 22.75
C TRP A 601 4.66 -26.92 22.55
N GLY A 602 4.20 -26.99 21.31
CA GLY A 602 3.01 -27.77 21.06
C GLY A 602 2.41 -27.56 19.69
N SER A 603 1.27 -28.19 19.47
CA SER A 603 0.55 -28.05 18.22
C SER A 603 -0.95 -28.29 18.39
N VAL A 604 -1.70 -27.71 17.44
CA VAL A 604 -3.09 -28.01 17.17
C VAL A 604 -3.18 -28.54 15.74
N SER A 605 -3.78 -29.70 15.53
CA SER A 605 -3.86 -30.32 14.22
C SER A 605 -5.30 -30.61 13.81
N GLY A 606 -5.66 -30.30 12.57
CA GLY A 606 -6.99 -30.59 12.02
C GLY A 606 -8.07 -29.56 12.35
N LEU A 607 -7.70 -28.28 12.45
CA LEU A 607 -8.67 -27.20 12.59
C LEU A 607 -9.50 -27.04 11.31
N SER A 608 -10.82 -27.05 11.44
CA SER A 608 -11.75 -26.93 10.30
C SER A 608 -13.06 -26.25 10.70
N SER A 609 -13.64 -25.50 9.77
CA SER A 609 -14.99 -24.96 9.90
C SER A 609 -16.08 -26.01 9.70
N GLU A 610 -15.73 -27.23 9.29
CA GLU A 610 -16.67 -28.36 9.19
C GLU A 610 -17.14 -28.79 10.57
N GLN A 611 -18.45 -29.02 10.73
CA GLN A 611 -19.07 -29.24 12.04
C GLN A 611 -18.59 -30.50 12.78
N ASP A 612 -18.23 -31.54 12.07
CA ASP A 612 -17.86 -32.84 12.65
C ASP A 612 -16.35 -32.99 12.92
N GLN A 613 -15.55 -32.04 12.49
CA GLN A 613 -14.09 -32.06 12.69
C GLN A 613 -13.72 -31.60 14.12
N ARG A 614 -12.80 -32.31 14.74
CA ARG A 614 -12.27 -32.02 16.07
C ARG A 614 -10.75 -31.94 15.97
N ALA A 615 -10.19 -30.76 16.10
CA ALA A 615 -8.74 -30.56 16.09
C ALA A 615 -8.12 -31.13 17.36
N VAL A 616 -6.99 -31.81 17.21
CA VAL A 616 -6.22 -32.37 18.32
C VAL A 616 -5.19 -31.34 18.80
N LEU A 617 -5.15 -31.12 20.10
CA LEU A 617 -4.27 -30.17 20.77
C LEU A 617 -3.30 -30.91 21.70
N ASP A 618 -2.02 -30.57 21.62
CA ASP A 618 -0.95 -31.04 22.49
C ASP A 618 0.05 -29.94 22.75
N PHE A 619 0.11 -29.44 24.02
CA PHE A 619 1.05 -28.42 24.47
C PHE A 619 1.78 -28.84 25.71
N SER A 620 3.01 -28.39 25.86
CA SER A 620 3.82 -28.50 27.04
C SER A 620 4.58 -27.21 27.30
N GLY A 621 4.89 -26.94 28.58
CA GLY A 621 5.61 -25.74 28.98
C GLY A 621 6.01 -25.82 30.46
N LYS A 622 6.54 -24.70 30.98
CA LYS A 622 6.93 -24.57 32.38
C LYS A 622 6.48 -23.24 32.94
N LEU A 623 5.83 -23.27 34.09
CA LEU A 623 5.48 -22.07 34.82
C LEU A 623 6.68 -21.63 35.67
N ASN A 624 7.09 -20.39 35.57
CA ASN A 624 8.22 -19.81 36.31
C ASN A 624 9.48 -20.68 36.25
N HIS A 625 9.77 -21.23 35.06
CA HIS A 625 10.91 -22.11 34.75
C HIS A 625 10.98 -23.42 35.53
N GLY A 626 10.05 -23.68 36.45
CA GLY A 626 10.07 -24.82 37.35
C GLY A 626 8.92 -25.79 37.19
N ALA A 627 7.69 -25.33 37.28
CA ALA A 627 6.50 -26.17 37.29
C ALA A 627 6.08 -26.62 35.88
N PRO A 628 6.18 -27.92 35.53
CA PRO A 628 5.84 -28.40 34.20
C PRO A 628 4.32 -28.31 33.96
N LEU A 629 3.96 -27.90 32.77
CA LEU A 629 2.61 -27.85 32.22
C LEU A 629 2.49 -28.86 31.07
N LYS A 630 1.38 -29.59 31.03
CA LYS A 630 0.94 -30.41 29.90
C LYS A 630 -0.51 -30.12 29.60
N ILE A 631 -0.85 -29.83 28.37
CA ILE A 631 -2.23 -29.63 27.88
C ILE A 631 -2.45 -30.54 26.70
N THR A 632 -3.46 -31.39 26.76
CA THR A 632 -3.87 -32.26 25.67
C THR A 632 -5.38 -32.19 25.49
N GLY A 633 -5.87 -32.44 24.29
CA GLY A 633 -7.31 -32.47 24.08
C GLY A 633 -7.77 -32.32 22.65
N ARG A 634 -9.04 -31.99 22.51
CA ARG A 634 -9.69 -31.79 21.22
C ARG A 634 -10.53 -30.52 21.26
N VAL A 635 -10.51 -29.75 20.19
CA VAL A 635 -11.26 -28.48 20.09
C VAL A 635 -11.87 -28.31 18.71
N ASN A 636 -13.00 -27.60 18.62
CA ASN A 636 -13.52 -27.03 17.39
C ASN A 636 -14.00 -25.59 17.69
N PRO A 637 -13.19 -24.57 17.36
CA PRO A 637 -13.53 -23.18 17.66
C PRO A 637 -14.45 -22.54 16.62
N PHE A 638 -14.66 -23.16 15.44
CA PHE A 638 -15.39 -22.55 14.33
C PHE A 638 -16.88 -22.87 14.30
N THR A 639 -17.35 -23.78 15.13
CA THR A 639 -18.77 -24.13 15.18
C THR A 639 -19.56 -23.19 16.07
N GLN A 640 -20.84 -22.96 15.79
CA GLN A 640 -21.74 -22.17 16.65
C GLN A 640 -21.89 -22.75 18.07
N GLY A 641 -21.65 -24.03 18.23
CA GLY A 641 -21.67 -24.74 19.50
C GLY A 641 -20.28 -25.12 19.98
N LEU A 642 -19.37 -24.17 20.21
CA LEU A 642 -17.99 -24.35 20.69
C LEU A 642 -17.77 -25.72 21.36
N PHE A 643 -16.88 -26.54 20.78
CA PHE A 643 -16.50 -27.83 21.36
C PHE A 643 -15.09 -27.74 21.96
N ILE A 644 -14.96 -28.09 23.23
CA ILE A 644 -13.69 -28.16 23.97
C ILE A 644 -13.68 -29.44 24.82
N ASP A 645 -12.65 -30.26 24.68
CA ASP A 645 -12.36 -31.43 25.52
C ASP A 645 -10.87 -31.36 25.87
N LEU A 646 -10.54 -30.76 27.01
CA LEU A 646 -9.17 -30.48 27.44
C LEU A 646 -8.79 -31.19 28.70
N HIS A 647 -7.58 -31.74 28.75
CA HIS A 647 -6.89 -32.23 29.91
C HIS A 647 -5.63 -31.39 30.12
N THR A 648 -5.56 -30.72 31.27
CA THR A 648 -4.43 -29.86 31.66
C THR A 648 -3.82 -30.39 32.97
N ALA A 649 -2.52 -30.62 32.99
CA ALA A 649 -1.77 -31.04 34.16
C ALA A 649 -0.64 -30.04 34.46
N TRP A 650 -0.63 -29.49 35.64
CA TRP A 650 0.47 -28.74 36.23
C TRP A 650 1.02 -29.47 37.45
N LYS A 651 2.35 -29.40 37.59
CA LYS A 651 3.00 -30.00 38.77
C LYS A 651 3.90 -28.99 39.48
N ASP A 652 3.91 -29.07 40.81
CA ASP A 652 4.84 -28.38 41.68
C ASP A 652 4.90 -26.86 41.51
N ILE A 653 3.76 -26.18 41.29
CA ILE A 653 3.65 -24.73 41.24
C ILE A 653 4.00 -24.17 42.63
N ASP A 654 4.90 -23.19 42.70
CA ASP A 654 5.21 -22.47 43.94
C ASP A 654 4.03 -21.59 44.37
N LEU A 655 3.42 -21.94 45.49
CA LEU A 655 2.30 -21.18 46.06
C LEU A 655 2.68 -19.84 46.68
N SER A 656 3.95 -19.61 47.07
CA SER A 656 4.39 -18.33 47.61
C SER A 656 4.13 -17.19 46.63
N ALA A 657 4.26 -17.47 45.33
CA ALA A 657 3.91 -16.50 44.28
C ALA A 657 2.41 -16.09 44.29
N MET A 658 1.54 -16.95 44.81
CA MET A 658 0.09 -16.67 44.92
C MET A 658 -0.29 -15.81 46.13
N THR A 659 0.68 -15.34 46.93
CA THR A 659 0.46 -14.46 48.07
C THR A 659 -0.45 -13.24 47.78
N PRO A 660 -0.38 -12.55 46.62
CA PRO A 660 -1.30 -11.48 46.34
C PRO A 660 -2.78 -11.88 46.38
N TYR A 661 -3.09 -13.07 45.86
CA TYR A 661 -4.46 -13.60 45.91
C TYR A 661 -4.84 -14.10 47.28
N SER A 662 -3.93 -14.83 47.97
CA SER A 662 -4.23 -15.33 49.33
C SER A 662 -4.35 -14.17 50.30
N GLY A 663 -3.52 -13.10 50.18
CA GLY A 663 -3.65 -11.88 50.97
C GLY A 663 -5.00 -11.20 50.73
N LYS A 664 -5.42 -11.03 49.51
CA LYS A 664 -6.68 -10.38 49.10
C LYS A 664 -7.90 -11.16 49.57
N TYR A 665 -7.95 -12.49 49.34
CA TYR A 665 -9.15 -13.30 49.56
C TYR A 665 -9.14 -14.12 50.82
N LEU A 666 -7.95 -14.54 51.33
CA LEU A 666 -7.80 -15.36 52.55
C LEU A 666 -7.27 -14.56 53.73
N GLY A 667 -6.78 -13.34 53.54
CA GLY A 667 -6.22 -12.49 54.59
C GLY A 667 -4.88 -12.99 55.14
N HIS A 668 -4.14 -13.80 54.41
CA HIS A 668 -2.83 -14.36 54.81
C HIS A 668 -1.87 -14.40 53.63
N THR A 669 -0.59 -14.14 53.88
CA THR A 669 0.49 -14.44 52.94
C THR A 669 0.77 -15.95 52.91
N ILE A 670 1.36 -16.47 51.86
CA ILE A 670 1.85 -17.84 51.75
C ILE A 670 3.38 -17.82 51.88
N GLU A 671 3.94 -18.44 52.91
CA GLU A 671 5.40 -18.57 53.06
C GLU A 671 5.99 -19.62 52.13
N LYS A 672 5.31 -20.77 52.02
CA LYS A 672 5.72 -21.86 51.10
C LYS A 672 4.57 -22.80 50.81
N GLY A 673 4.74 -23.58 49.77
CA GLY A 673 3.87 -24.69 49.38
C GLY A 673 4.01 -24.97 47.89
N LYS A 674 3.67 -26.18 47.51
CA LYS A 674 3.61 -26.64 46.13
C LYS A 674 2.19 -26.99 45.74
N LEU A 675 1.79 -26.59 44.53
CA LEU A 675 0.46 -26.88 43.99
C LEU A 675 0.60 -27.72 42.73
N SER A 676 -0.11 -28.84 42.68
CA SER A 676 -0.27 -29.63 41.47
C SER A 676 -1.75 -29.67 41.09
N LEU A 677 -2.04 -29.51 39.82
CA LEU A 677 -3.40 -29.45 39.27
C LEU A 677 -3.55 -30.46 38.14
N GLU A 678 -4.64 -31.20 38.15
CA GLU A 678 -5.10 -31.98 37.01
C GLU A 678 -6.53 -31.58 36.71
N LEU A 679 -6.72 -30.97 35.56
CA LEU A 679 -7.96 -30.28 35.14
C LEU A 679 -8.49 -30.95 33.90
N LYS A 680 -9.76 -31.37 33.90
CA LYS A 680 -10.46 -31.91 32.73
C LYS A 680 -11.68 -31.06 32.47
N TYR A 681 -11.79 -30.54 31.28
CA TYR A 681 -12.87 -29.64 30.84
C TYR A 681 -13.50 -30.16 29.56
N LEU A 682 -14.78 -30.51 29.64
CA LEU A 682 -15.60 -30.80 28.49
C LEU A 682 -16.64 -29.70 28.34
N ILE A 683 -16.57 -28.98 27.22
CA ILE A 683 -17.62 -28.06 26.80
C ILE A 683 -18.19 -28.59 25.50
N ASP A 684 -19.48 -28.89 25.46
CA ASP A 684 -20.20 -29.28 24.28
C ASP A 684 -21.54 -28.53 24.23
N ASN A 685 -21.79 -27.80 23.15
CA ASN A 685 -22.99 -26.99 22.99
C ASN A 685 -23.30 -26.07 24.19
N ARG A 686 -22.26 -25.43 24.75
CA ARG A 686 -22.30 -24.52 25.92
C ARG A 686 -22.55 -25.22 27.27
N GLU A 687 -22.69 -26.55 27.31
CA GLU A 687 -22.71 -27.31 28.54
C GLU A 687 -21.28 -27.62 28.99
N LEU A 688 -20.96 -27.22 30.23
CA LEU A 688 -19.67 -27.47 30.84
C LEU A 688 -19.78 -28.65 31.81
N ASP A 689 -18.90 -29.62 31.65
CA ASP A 689 -18.62 -30.66 32.67
C ASP A 689 -17.11 -30.66 32.93
N SER A 690 -16.70 -30.42 34.17
CA SER A 690 -15.28 -30.37 34.50
C SER A 690 -14.96 -31.13 35.80
N SER A 691 -13.76 -31.68 35.86
CA SER A 691 -13.14 -32.26 37.06
C SER A 691 -11.83 -31.54 37.33
N ASN A 692 -11.65 -31.04 38.54
CA ASN A 692 -10.48 -30.32 38.98
C ASN A 692 -9.89 -31.05 40.20
N ASP A 693 -8.77 -31.75 39.96
CA ASP A 693 -8.03 -32.43 41.05
C ASP A 693 -6.88 -31.48 41.45
N VAL A 694 -6.87 -31.10 42.72
CA VAL A 694 -5.98 -30.10 43.31
C VAL A 694 -5.19 -30.74 44.44
N LEU A 695 -3.88 -30.91 44.25
CA LEU A 695 -2.95 -31.39 45.28
C LEU A 695 -2.06 -30.25 45.76
N ILE A 696 -2.12 -29.92 47.04
CA ILE A 696 -1.28 -28.93 47.68
C ILE A 696 -0.35 -29.61 48.69
N ASP A 697 0.95 -29.41 48.55
CA ASP A 697 1.98 -29.99 49.42
C ASP A 697 2.68 -28.89 50.22
N GLU A 698 2.93 -29.17 51.51
CA GLU A 698 3.64 -28.29 52.45
C GLU A 698 3.11 -26.83 52.58
N LEU A 699 1.82 -26.56 52.35
CA LEU A 699 1.27 -25.20 52.46
C LEU A 699 1.49 -24.62 53.87
N THR A 700 2.14 -23.48 53.95
CA THR A 700 2.37 -22.72 55.18
C THR A 700 1.97 -21.24 54.95
N PHE A 701 1.08 -20.77 55.84
CA PHE A 701 0.69 -19.35 55.81
C PHE A 701 1.65 -18.50 56.63
N GLY A 702 2.03 -17.34 56.11
CA GLY A 702 2.81 -16.34 56.78
C GLY A 702 1.95 -15.34 57.55
N GLU A 703 2.21 -14.07 57.42
CA GLU A 703 1.56 -12.97 58.16
C GLU A 703 0.09 -12.79 57.77
N THR A 704 -0.68 -12.24 58.70
CA THR A 704 -2.06 -11.79 58.44
C THR A 704 -2.04 -10.47 57.66
N VAL A 705 -2.78 -10.40 56.56
CA VAL A 705 -2.98 -9.23 55.74
C VAL A 705 -4.37 -8.69 55.93
N GLN A 706 -4.50 -7.39 56.16
CA GLN A 706 -5.83 -6.75 56.23
C GLN A 706 -6.35 -6.54 54.82
N SER A 707 -7.50 -7.12 54.47
CA SER A 707 -8.15 -6.95 53.19
C SER A 707 -9.68 -6.90 53.38
N GLU A 708 -10.34 -5.95 52.77
CA GLU A 708 -11.80 -5.83 52.77
C GLU A 708 -12.47 -7.02 52.06
N HIS A 709 -11.76 -7.74 51.21
CA HIS A 709 -12.25 -8.89 50.46
C HIS A 709 -11.91 -10.23 51.12
N ALA A 710 -11.17 -10.18 52.21
CA ALA A 710 -10.79 -11.42 52.94
C ALA A 710 -12.00 -12.10 53.59
N THR A 711 -12.01 -13.43 53.45
CA THR A 711 -13.04 -14.24 54.14
C THR A 711 -12.96 -14.07 55.64
N SER A 712 -14.10 -14.01 56.31
CA SER A 712 -14.20 -14.05 57.77
C SER A 712 -13.97 -15.45 58.39
N LEU A 713 -13.77 -16.49 57.57
CA LEU A 713 -13.55 -17.85 58.01
C LEU A 713 -12.15 -18.03 58.65
N PRO A 714 -11.98 -18.89 59.63
CA PRO A 714 -10.67 -19.17 60.23
C PRO A 714 -9.85 -20.05 59.28
N VAL A 715 -9.25 -19.42 58.27
CA VAL A 715 -8.55 -20.08 57.13
C VAL A 715 -7.46 -21.04 57.64
N ARG A 716 -6.65 -20.63 58.64
CA ARG A 716 -5.57 -21.48 59.18
C ARG A 716 -6.14 -22.75 59.80
N PHE A 717 -7.23 -22.62 60.52
CA PHE A 717 -7.93 -23.76 61.09
C PHE A 717 -8.49 -24.68 59.99
N ALA A 718 -9.14 -24.09 58.99
CA ALA A 718 -9.68 -24.83 57.86
C ALA A 718 -8.61 -25.63 57.12
N ILE A 719 -7.49 -25.01 56.82
CA ILE A 719 -6.36 -25.67 56.14
C ILE A 719 -5.72 -26.76 56.98
N SER A 720 -5.61 -26.56 58.31
CA SER A 720 -5.12 -27.62 59.20
C SER A 720 -6.02 -28.85 59.22
N LEU A 721 -7.32 -28.67 59.01
CA LEU A 721 -8.28 -29.76 58.90
C LEU A 721 -8.24 -30.51 57.57
N LEU A 722 -7.79 -29.85 56.52
CA LEU A 722 -7.69 -30.45 55.17
C LEU A 722 -6.37 -31.18 54.93
N LYS A 723 -5.36 -30.92 55.76
CA LYS A 723 -4.07 -31.59 55.65
C LYS A 723 -4.16 -33.05 56.04
N ASP A 724 -3.65 -33.96 55.24
CA ASP A 724 -3.42 -35.35 55.60
C ASP A 724 -2.26 -35.50 56.63
N PRO A 725 -1.98 -36.68 57.18
CA PRO A 725 -0.85 -36.89 58.10
C PRO A 725 0.52 -36.57 57.46
N GLN A 726 0.62 -36.45 56.17
CA GLN A 726 1.81 -36.11 55.43
C GLN A 726 1.88 -34.60 55.13
N GLY A 727 0.88 -33.80 55.56
CA GLY A 727 0.80 -32.37 55.39
C GLY A 727 0.28 -31.92 54.01
N ARG A 728 -0.27 -32.83 53.25
CA ARG A 728 -0.81 -32.61 51.93
C ARG A 728 -2.32 -32.31 51.97
N ILE A 729 -2.82 -31.55 51.03
CA ILE A 729 -4.25 -31.27 50.83
C ILE A 729 -4.62 -31.79 49.45
N ASP A 730 -5.52 -32.75 49.37
CA ASP A 730 -6.02 -33.37 48.16
C ASP A 730 -7.51 -33.03 48.01
N LEU A 731 -7.86 -32.30 46.95
CA LEU A 731 -9.21 -31.85 46.71
C LEU A 731 -9.67 -32.26 45.29
N HIS A 732 -10.85 -32.85 45.23
CA HIS A 732 -11.54 -33.18 43.97
C HIS A 732 -12.76 -32.27 43.82
N LEU A 733 -12.75 -31.37 42.80
CA LEU A 733 -13.71 -30.30 42.61
C LEU A 733 -14.42 -30.43 41.25
N PRO A 734 -15.52 -31.21 41.14
CA PRO A 734 -16.30 -31.29 39.91
C PRO A 734 -17.16 -30.02 39.76
N ILE A 735 -17.15 -29.42 38.54
CA ILE A 735 -17.94 -28.23 38.22
C ILE A 735 -18.81 -28.54 36.99
N LYS A 736 -20.13 -28.30 37.09
CA LYS A 736 -21.08 -28.44 36.00
C LYS A 736 -21.91 -27.16 35.85
N GLY A 737 -22.25 -26.81 34.65
CA GLY A 737 -23.07 -25.63 34.37
C GLY A 737 -23.12 -25.30 32.90
N ARG A 738 -23.72 -24.16 32.60
CA ARG A 738 -23.75 -23.62 31.22
C ARG A 738 -22.87 -22.38 31.10
N THR A 739 -22.04 -22.32 30.07
CA THR A 739 -21.09 -21.19 29.82
C THR A 739 -21.79 -19.88 29.43
N ASP A 740 -23.06 -19.95 29.05
CA ASP A 740 -23.90 -18.78 28.71
C ASP A 740 -24.83 -18.35 29.86
N ASP A 741 -24.76 -18.98 31.04
CA ASP A 741 -25.51 -18.58 32.23
C ASP A 741 -24.82 -17.37 32.90
N PRO A 742 -25.47 -16.21 33.00
CA PRO A 742 -24.89 -15.03 33.64
C PRO A 742 -24.64 -15.19 35.15
N GLU A 743 -25.28 -16.18 35.82
CA GLU A 743 -25.03 -16.48 37.22
C GLU A 743 -23.90 -17.49 37.42
N PHE A 744 -23.34 -18.07 36.36
CA PHE A 744 -22.24 -19.01 36.39
C PHE A 744 -20.95 -18.36 36.89
N SER A 745 -20.52 -18.66 38.10
CA SER A 745 -19.30 -18.16 38.69
C SER A 745 -18.45 -19.29 39.23
N LEU A 746 -17.32 -19.56 38.60
CA LEU A 746 -16.35 -20.57 39.10
C LEU A 746 -15.89 -20.27 40.52
N THR A 747 -15.63 -18.99 40.84
CA THR A 747 -15.20 -18.54 42.18
C THR A 747 -16.26 -18.82 43.26
N GLY A 748 -17.53 -18.61 42.96
CA GLY A 748 -18.64 -18.88 43.90
C GLY A 748 -18.80 -20.35 44.19
N ILE A 749 -18.60 -21.23 43.21
CA ILE A 749 -18.72 -22.69 43.34
C ILE A 749 -17.55 -23.24 44.16
N ILE A 750 -16.32 -22.79 43.91
CA ILE A 750 -15.12 -23.20 44.66
C ILE A 750 -15.24 -22.80 46.15
N LEU A 751 -15.72 -21.58 46.41
CA LEU A 751 -15.91 -21.11 47.81
C LEU A 751 -16.96 -21.93 48.56
N LYS A 752 -18.04 -22.32 47.91
CA LYS A 752 -19.10 -23.15 48.48
C LYS A 752 -18.65 -24.60 48.78
N MET A 753 -17.74 -25.13 47.97
CA MET A 753 -17.17 -26.48 48.21
C MET A 753 -16.17 -26.47 49.38
N LEU A 754 -15.33 -25.42 49.48
CA LEU A 754 -14.38 -25.29 50.61
C LEU A 754 -15.08 -25.22 51.95
N THR A 755 -16.23 -24.53 52.06
CA THR A 755 -16.97 -24.46 53.34
C THR A 755 -17.58 -25.79 53.81
N ASN A 756 -17.85 -26.72 52.92
CA ASN A 756 -18.43 -28.03 53.27
C ASN A 756 -17.39 -29.07 53.72
N THR A 757 -16.11 -28.84 53.41
CA THR A 757 -15.04 -29.83 53.68
C THR A 757 -14.32 -29.62 55.01
N ILE A 758 -14.60 -28.51 55.70
CA ILE A 758 -13.89 -28.04 56.90
C ILE A 758 -14.11 -28.90 58.17
N THR A 759 -14.84 -30.01 58.13
CA THR A 759 -15.34 -30.71 59.31
C THR A 759 -14.50 -31.91 59.81
N LYS A 760 -13.33 -32.24 59.30
CA LYS A 760 -12.52 -33.39 59.78
C LYS A 760 -11.02 -33.13 60.00
N ALA A 761 -10.48 -33.39 61.11
CA ALA A 761 -9.27 -32.92 61.87
C ALA A 761 -7.95 -33.76 61.83
N ALA A 762 -6.84 -33.24 62.04
CA ALA A 762 -5.69 -32.82 62.92
C ALA A 762 -4.53 -33.79 63.19
N THR A 763 -3.25 -33.33 63.10
CA THR A 763 -2.09 -33.26 64.06
C THR A 763 -0.67 -33.50 63.50
N SER A 764 0.34 -32.84 64.10
CA SER A 764 1.77 -32.57 63.88
C SER A 764 2.85 -33.66 64.07
N PRO A 765 4.20 -33.47 64.25
CA PRO A 765 5.25 -32.43 64.20
C PRO A 765 6.65 -32.84 63.62
N PHE A 766 7.65 -31.88 63.43
CA PHE A 766 9.07 -32.04 63.83
C PHE A 766 10.11 -31.03 63.31
N ALA A 767 10.99 -30.70 64.25
CA ALA A 767 12.22 -29.91 64.02
C ALA A 767 13.45 -30.80 64.18
N LEU A 768 14.47 -30.61 63.34
CA LEU A 768 15.89 -30.92 63.63
C LEU A 768 16.73 -30.92 62.32
N LEU A 769 17.73 -30.04 62.17
CA LEU A 769 18.93 -30.35 61.37
C LEU A 769 19.83 -29.10 61.09
N GLU A 770 20.12 -28.33 62.17
CA GLU A 770 20.96 -27.11 62.05
C GLU A 770 22.46 -27.33 62.32
N ALA A 771 22.92 -28.50 62.54
CA ALA A 771 24.24 -28.71 63.21
C ALA A 771 25.38 -29.26 62.32
N MET A 772 25.30 -29.42 61.02
CA MET A 772 26.29 -30.22 60.29
C MET A 772 27.19 -29.56 59.26
N TYR A 773 27.14 -28.23 58.93
CA TYR A 773 27.98 -27.66 57.93
C TYR A 773 28.54 -26.27 58.25
N PRO A 774 29.79 -26.18 58.84
CA PRO A 774 30.49 -24.90 59.00
C PRO A 774 31.16 -24.51 57.70
N GLY A 775 30.96 -23.28 57.26
CA GLY A 775 31.66 -22.67 56.10
C GLY A 775 30.77 -22.16 54.97
N ALA A 776 29.50 -22.40 55.01
CA ALA A 776 28.57 -21.92 53.97
C ALA A 776 27.97 -20.53 54.28
N SER A 777 28.55 -19.76 55.21
CA SER A 777 27.96 -18.47 55.65
C SER A 777 27.80 -17.43 54.55
N ASP A 778 28.66 -17.48 53.56
CA ASP A 778 28.67 -16.49 52.47
C ASP A 778 27.73 -16.87 51.31
N LEU A 779 27.25 -18.13 51.26
CA LEU A 779 26.32 -18.58 50.25
C LEU A 779 24.86 -18.24 50.59
N GLY A 780 24.64 -17.72 51.79
CA GLY A 780 23.29 -17.42 52.30
C GLY A 780 22.71 -16.08 51.87
N VAL A 781 23.48 -15.24 51.20
CA VAL A 781 23.04 -13.86 50.85
C VAL A 781 23.50 -13.49 49.45
N ILE A 782 22.57 -13.03 48.63
CA ILE A 782 22.84 -12.40 47.32
C ILE A 782 22.34 -10.97 47.39
N GLU A 783 23.22 -10.00 47.17
CA GLU A 783 22.91 -8.56 47.22
C GLU A 783 22.46 -8.04 45.85
N PHE A 784 21.55 -7.11 45.86
CA PHE A 784 21.01 -6.49 44.65
C PHE A 784 21.19 -4.96 44.66
N GLY A 785 21.34 -4.37 43.47
CA GLY A 785 21.34 -2.93 43.35
C GLY A 785 19.96 -2.32 43.66
N PRO A 786 19.93 -1.05 44.13
CA PRO A 786 18.67 -0.36 44.44
C PRO A 786 17.67 -0.38 43.31
N GLY A 787 16.45 -0.84 43.54
CA GLY A 787 15.36 -0.92 42.56
C GLY A 787 15.54 -1.96 41.47
N LEU A 788 16.63 -2.73 41.43
CA LEU A 788 16.90 -3.75 40.42
C LEU A 788 16.54 -5.16 40.93
N ALA A 789 15.97 -5.97 40.01
CA ALA A 789 15.78 -7.41 40.21
C ALA A 789 16.75 -8.24 39.35
N THR A 790 17.59 -7.60 38.54
CA THR A 790 18.58 -8.29 37.70
C THR A 790 19.64 -8.92 38.57
N LEU A 791 19.90 -10.22 38.36
CA LEU A 791 20.90 -10.96 39.10
C LEU A 791 22.29 -10.39 38.85
N PRO A 792 23.07 -10.06 39.91
CA PRO A 792 24.43 -9.60 39.75
C PRO A 792 25.33 -10.69 39.18
N ASP A 793 26.38 -10.29 38.44
CA ASP A 793 27.31 -11.26 37.82
C ASP A 793 28.04 -12.11 38.87
N GLU A 794 28.35 -11.53 40.05
CA GLU A 794 29.00 -12.21 41.16
C GLU A 794 28.10 -13.30 41.76
N ALA A 795 26.78 -13.20 41.66
CA ALA A 795 25.84 -14.19 42.18
C ALA A 795 25.89 -15.51 41.41
N ALA A 796 26.41 -15.51 40.17
CA ALA A 796 26.47 -16.72 39.36
C ALA A 796 27.34 -17.81 40.00
N GLU A 797 28.54 -17.45 40.50
CA GLU A 797 29.46 -18.37 41.18
C GLU A 797 28.88 -18.90 42.51
N GLN A 798 28.20 -18.01 43.26
CA GLN A 798 27.54 -18.39 44.49
C GLN A 798 26.43 -19.45 44.23
N ILE A 799 25.61 -19.23 43.20
CA ILE A 799 24.53 -20.14 42.81
C ILE A 799 25.10 -21.48 42.31
N GLU A 800 26.18 -21.47 41.53
CA GLU A 800 26.85 -22.71 41.08
C GLU A 800 27.35 -23.54 42.24
N THR A 801 27.98 -22.91 43.21
CA THR A 801 28.46 -23.60 44.44
C THR A 801 27.29 -24.17 45.22
N LEU A 802 26.19 -23.44 45.34
CA LEU A 802 24.98 -23.89 46.03
C LEU A 802 24.36 -25.10 45.34
N VAL A 803 24.25 -25.07 44.03
CA VAL A 803 23.73 -26.20 43.23
C VAL A 803 24.58 -27.44 43.39
N LYS A 804 25.90 -27.30 43.47
CA LYS A 804 26.84 -28.39 43.72
C LYS A 804 26.58 -29.04 45.10
N ILE A 805 26.40 -28.22 46.15
CA ILE A 805 26.08 -28.73 47.51
C ILE A 805 24.75 -29.49 47.48
N LEU A 806 23.72 -28.97 46.82
CA LEU A 806 22.41 -29.63 46.71
C LEU A 806 22.47 -30.93 45.91
N THR A 807 23.36 -31.03 44.94
CA THR A 807 23.58 -32.23 44.13
C THR A 807 24.25 -33.29 44.95
N ASP A 808 25.28 -32.93 45.77
CA ASP A 808 26.01 -33.85 46.66
C ASP A 808 25.16 -34.32 47.84
N LYS A 809 24.11 -33.59 48.24
CA LYS A 809 23.21 -33.86 49.34
C LYS A 809 21.75 -33.88 48.91
N PRO A 810 21.28 -34.98 48.32
CA PRO A 810 19.92 -35.07 47.74
C PRO A 810 18.78 -34.88 48.78
N SER A 811 19.01 -35.07 50.05
CA SER A 811 18.03 -34.87 51.13
C SER A 811 17.85 -33.39 51.53
N LEU A 812 18.74 -32.49 51.15
CA LEU A 812 18.60 -31.07 51.47
C LEU A 812 17.57 -30.39 50.59
N LYS A 813 16.79 -29.52 51.18
CA LYS A 813 15.87 -28.60 50.52
C LYS A 813 16.36 -27.18 50.67
N LEU A 814 15.99 -26.33 49.74
CA LEU A 814 16.42 -24.94 49.67
C LEU A 814 15.24 -23.99 49.80
N ASP A 815 15.29 -23.12 50.78
CA ASP A 815 14.33 -22.01 50.93
C ASP A 815 15.03 -20.72 50.45
N ILE A 816 14.37 -19.97 49.53
CA ILE A 816 14.86 -18.71 48.93
C ILE A 816 13.89 -17.61 49.34
N GLN A 817 14.41 -16.59 50.02
CA GLN A 817 13.61 -15.45 50.51
C GLN A 817 14.18 -14.13 49.98
N GLY A 818 13.35 -13.35 49.25
CA GLY A 818 13.75 -12.03 48.76
C GLY A 818 13.41 -10.90 49.73
N PHE A 819 14.27 -9.91 49.78
CA PHE A 819 14.06 -8.69 50.54
C PHE A 819 14.24 -7.44 49.70
N ALA A 820 13.47 -6.41 50.02
CA ALA A 820 13.64 -5.06 49.50
C ALA A 820 13.73 -4.05 50.64
N ASP A 821 14.68 -3.13 50.53
CA ASP A 821 14.82 -2.04 51.50
C ASP A 821 13.88 -0.89 51.18
N PRO A 822 12.88 -0.54 52.03
CA PRO A 822 11.93 0.52 51.72
C PRO A 822 12.56 1.89 51.49
N GLN A 823 13.77 2.13 51.95
CA GLN A 823 14.47 3.42 51.77
C GLN A 823 15.21 3.51 50.43
N THR A 824 16.09 2.59 50.15
CA THR A 824 16.95 2.62 48.97
C THR A 824 16.26 2.07 47.75
N ASP A 825 15.47 0.98 47.85
CA ASP A 825 14.79 0.36 46.73
C ASP A 825 13.61 1.20 46.23
N ARG A 826 12.94 1.97 47.09
CA ARG A 826 11.85 2.86 46.68
C ARG A 826 12.36 3.95 45.72
N ALA A 827 13.52 4.55 46.04
CA ALA A 827 14.16 5.55 45.19
C ALA A 827 14.65 4.90 43.86
N GLY A 828 15.38 3.76 43.97
CA GLY A 828 15.87 3.07 42.76
C GLY A 828 14.77 2.61 41.82
N LEU A 829 13.66 2.10 42.36
CA LEU A 829 12.52 1.65 41.54
C LEU A 829 11.81 2.86 40.89
N ALA A 830 11.74 4.01 41.58
CA ALA A 830 11.24 5.24 41.00
C ALA A 830 12.10 5.70 39.81
N ASP A 831 13.42 5.55 39.89
CA ASP A 831 14.34 5.84 38.79
C ASP A 831 14.11 4.91 37.60
N VAL A 832 13.94 3.64 37.83
CA VAL A 832 13.62 2.67 36.78
C VAL A 832 12.30 3.01 36.10
N VAL A 833 11.27 3.39 36.87
CA VAL A 833 9.97 3.80 36.31
C VAL A 833 10.09 5.11 35.53
N PHE A 834 10.87 6.05 36.01
CA PHE A 834 11.13 7.31 35.32
C PHE A 834 11.79 7.07 33.95
N GLU A 835 12.87 6.31 33.93
CA GLU A 835 13.57 5.98 32.68
C GLU A 835 12.65 5.26 31.68
N LYS A 836 11.84 4.33 32.17
CA LYS A 836 10.86 3.61 31.34
C LYS A 836 9.84 4.56 30.71
N LYS A 837 9.38 5.61 31.42
CA LYS A 837 8.48 6.63 30.87
C LYS A 837 9.12 7.40 29.72
N LEU A 838 10.40 7.77 29.84
CA LEU A 838 11.11 8.45 28.77
C LEU A 838 11.28 7.55 27.53
N LYS A 839 11.72 6.31 27.73
CA LYS A 839 11.88 5.33 26.67
C LYS A 839 10.56 5.03 25.96
N ALA A 840 9.45 4.98 26.70
CA ALA A 840 8.12 4.78 26.13
C ALA A 840 7.72 5.94 25.18
N GLU A 841 8.05 7.18 25.50
CA GLU A 841 7.77 8.32 24.64
C GLU A 841 8.66 8.31 23.36
N LYS A 842 9.90 7.86 23.49
CA LYS A 842 10.75 7.63 22.31
C LYS A 842 10.17 6.53 21.42
N LEU A 843 9.77 5.42 21.99
CA LEU A 843 9.12 4.34 21.26
C LEU A 843 7.86 4.82 20.51
N LYS A 844 6.97 5.58 21.19
CA LYS A 844 5.79 6.17 20.55
C LYS A 844 6.14 7.06 19.36
N SER A 845 7.22 7.83 19.47
CA SER A 845 7.69 8.70 18.39
C SER A 845 8.17 7.88 17.19
N LEU A 846 9.00 6.87 17.42
CA LEU A 846 9.51 5.96 16.38
C LEU A 846 8.37 5.23 15.66
N VAL A 847 7.35 4.80 16.39
CA VAL A 847 6.15 4.17 15.82
C VAL A 847 5.35 5.14 14.95
N GLN A 848 5.23 6.42 15.37
CA GLN A 848 4.52 7.45 14.59
C GLN A 848 5.25 7.85 13.32
N GLU A 849 6.58 7.76 13.30
CA GLU A 849 7.42 8.06 12.14
C GLU A 849 7.44 6.92 11.12
N GLY A 850 6.82 5.77 11.43
CA GLY A 850 6.73 4.61 10.52
C GLY A 850 8.06 3.87 10.34
N THR A 851 9.07 4.18 11.15
CA THR A 851 10.32 3.43 11.22
C THR A 851 10.14 2.29 12.22
N GLY A 852 10.51 1.07 11.84
CA GLY A 852 10.48 -0.07 12.76
C GLY A 852 11.19 0.28 14.07
N ALA A 853 10.49 0.14 15.19
CA ALA A 853 11.02 0.52 16.49
C ALA A 853 11.58 -0.69 17.25
N PRO A 854 12.73 -0.57 17.95
CA PRO A 854 13.27 -1.63 18.80
C PRO A 854 12.34 -1.92 19.97
N ALA A 855 12.58 -3.04 20.69
CA ALA A 855 11.88 -3.29 21.96
C ALA A 855 12.17 -2.18 22.97
N LEU A 856 11.22 -1.91 23.87
CA LEU A 856 11.38 -0.82 24.87
C LEU A 856 12.68 -0.95 25.68
N ALA A 857 13.12 -2.18 25.98
CA ALA A 857 14.36 -2.45 26.68
C ALA A 857 15.63 -2.06 25.89
N GLU A 858 15.57 -2.12 24.56
CA GLU A 858 16.70 -1.82 23.67
C GLU A 858 16.82 -0.32 23.34
N ILE A 859 15.80 0.47 23.73
CA ILE A 859 15.80 1.90 23.48
C ILE A 859 16.79 2.60 24.41
N THR A 860 17.72 3.32 23.82
CA THR A 860 18.61 4.26 24.51
C THR A 860 18.22 5.68 24.15
N ILE A 861 18.32 6.59 25.11
CA ILE A 861 18.05 8.03 24.90
C ILE A 861 19.39 8.74 24.93
N SER A 862 19.77 9.40 23.84
CA SER A 862 20.98 10.20 23.83
C SER A 862 20.83 11.48 24.65
N PRO A 863 21.93 12.09 25.10
CA PRO A 863 21.86 13.36 25.84
C PRO A 863 21.14 14.48 25.07
N GLU A 864 21.27 14.49 23.74
CA GLU A 864 20.62 15.50 22.90
C GLU A 864 19.09 15.27 22.82
N GLU A 865 18.64 14.01 22.89
CA GLU A 865 17.24 13.66 22.84
C GLU A 865 16.52 13.74 24.20
N TYR A 866 17.30 13.78 25.28
CA TYR A 866 16.75 13.70 26.63
C TYR A 866 15.69 14.78 26.91
N GLY A 867 15.98 16.03 26.60
CA GLY A 867 15.04 17.14 26.81
C GLY A 867 13.73 16.99 26.02
N LEU A 868 13.80 16.43 24.82
CA LEU A 868 12.62 16.18 23.99
C LEU A 868 11.70 15.13 24.63
N TYR A 869 12.27 13.98 25.01
CA TYR A 869 11.47 12.89 25.56
C TYR A 869 11.05 13.16 27.01
N LEU A 870 11.82 13.91 27.76
CA LEU A 870 11.40 14.41 29.06
C LEU A 870 10.16 15.28 28.96
N LYS A 871 10.13 16.20 28.01
CA LYS A 871 8.96 17.05 27.76
C LYS A 871 7.75 16.23 27.34
N LYS A 872 7.93 15.25 26.46
CA LYS A 872 6.84 14.35 26.05
C LYS A 872 6.33 13.52 27.24
N ALA A 873 7.21 12.95 28.04
CA ALA A 873 6.88 12.19 29.23
C ALA A 873 6.16 13.06 30.27
N TYR A 874 6.59 14.31 30.45
CA TYR A 874 5.92 15.27 31.30
C TYR A 874 4.47 15.51 30.86
N HIS A 875 4.25 15.76 29.56
CA HIS A 875 2.91 15.98 29.04
C HIS A 875 2.02 14.73 29.10
N ALA A 876 2.60 13.56 28.90
CA ALA A 876 1.89 12.27 28.91
C ALA A 876 1.57 11.76 30.34
N SER A 877 2.29 12.25 31.36
CA SER A 877 2.08 11.84 32.75
C SER A 877 0.76 12.36 33.30
N ASP A 878 0.08 11.52 34.13
CA ASP A 878 -1.26 11.85 34.68
C ASP A 878 -1.14 12.44 36.09
N PHE A 879 -0.80 13.72 36.17
CA PHE A 879 -0.83 14.53 37.39
C PHE A 879 -1.21 15.97 37.10
N PRO A 880 -1.68 16.76 38.09
CA PRO A 880 -2.04 18.15 37.89
C PRO A 880 -0.82 18.97 37.43
N LYS A 881 -0.90 19.52 36.24
CA LYS A 881 0.18 20.35 35.68
C LYS A 881 -0.15 21.82 35.72
N PRO A 882 0.82 22.71 35.92
CA PRO A 882 0.62 24.15 35.70
C PRO A 882 0.08 24.38 34.28
N ARG A 883 -0.96 25.21 34.19
CA ARG A 883 -1.62 25.52 32.93
C ARG A 883 -1.37 26.96 32.51
N ASN A 884 -1.20 27.18 31.22
CA ASN A 884 -1.11 28.52 30.67
C ASN A 884 -2.50 29.18 30.60
N PHE A 885 -2.57 30.42 30.20
CA PHE A 885 -3.81 31.20 30.09
C PHE A 885 -4.81 30.61 29.09
N LEU A 886 -4.41 29.68 28.22
CA LEU A 886 -5.27 28.94 27.31
C LEU A 886 -5.75 27.60 27.89
N GLY A 887 -5.41 27.29 29.13
CA GLY A 887 -5.78 26.01 29.77
C GLY A 887 -4.92 24.81 29.40
N MET A 888 -3.88 24.98 28.59
CA MET A 888 -2.97 23.91 28.20
C MET A 888 -1.86 23.72 29.22
N PRO A 889 -1.34 22.50 29.43
CA PRO A 889 -0.18 22.25 30.28
C PRO A 889 1.02 23.07 29.83
N GLN A 890 1.62 23.81 30.77
CA GLN A 890 2.80 24.63 30.51
C GLN A 890 4.04 23.74 30.49
N SER A 891 4.89 23.86 29.49
CA SER A 891 6.23 23.27 29.52
C SER A 891 7.12 24.12 30.47
N LEU A 892 7.80 23.42 31.37
CA LEU A 892 8.69 23.98 32.36
C LEU A 892 10.15 23.75 31.94
N GLU A 893 11.12 24.24 32.71
CA GLU A 893 12.54 23.92 32.53
C GLU A 893 12.77 22.42 32.76
N PRO A 894 13.73 21.78 32.07
CA PRO A 894 13.97 20.35 32.14
C PRO A 894 14.06 19.79 33.56
N GLU A 895 14.81 20.44 34.43
CA GLU A 895 14.97 20.01 35.84
C GLU A 895 13.66 20.02 36.60
N GLU A 896 12.78 20.98 36.31
CA GLU A 896 11.50 21.11 36.97
C GLU A 896 10.49 20.07 36.44
N MET A 897 10.53 19.77 35.13
CA MET A 897 9.71 18.69 34.55
C MET A 897 10.13 17.33 35.11
N GLU A 898 11.44 17.08 35.17
CA GLU A 898 11.97 15.86 35.78
C GLU A 898 11.58 15.73 37.24
N ARG A 899 11.72 16.76 38.02
CA ARG A 899 11.34 16.78 39.44
C ARG A 899 9.86 16.45 39.61
N LEU A 900 8.97 17.08 38.83
CA LEU A 900 7.52 16.84 38.89
C LEU A 900 7.16 15.43 38.48
N ILE A 901 7.77 14.87 37.46
CA ILE A 901 7.53 13.49 37.07
C ILE A 901 7.93 12.55 38.21
N ARG A 902 9.15 12.76 38.79
CA ARG A 902 9.68 11.94 39.87
C ARG A 902 8.84 12.02 41.14
N GLU A 903 8.39 13.20 41.51
CA GLU A 903 7.55 13.42 42.69
C GLU A 903 6.17 12.74 42.58
N ASN A 904 5.68 12.56 41.34
CA ASN A 904 4.41 11.88 41.06
C ASN A 904 4.56 10.41 40.67
N ILE A 905 5.77 9.84 40.74
CA ILE A 905 5.97 8.40 40.70
C ILE A 905 5.74 7.88 42.10
N THR A 906 4.62 7.21 42.27
CA THR A 906 4.28 6.56 43.53
C THR A 906 4.78 5.12 43.50
N VAL A 907 5.79 4.81 44.29
CA VAL A 907 6.23 3.43 44.56
C VAL A 907 5.63 2.96 45.88
N THR A 908 4.74 2.02 45.85
CA THR A 908 4.05 1.48 47.01
C THR A 908 4.84 0.36 47.68
N ASP A 909 4.48 -0.02 48.91
CA ASP A 909 5.06 -1.18 49.58
C ASP A 909 4.76 -2.48 48.83
N SER A 910 3.68 -2.49 48.06
CA SER A 910 3.32 -3.60 47.17
C SER A 910 4.33 -3.75 46.04
N ASP A 911 4.79 -2.65 45.43
CA ASP A 911 5.81 -2.68 44.38
C ASP A 911 7.15 -3.16 44.90
N LEU A 912 7.49 -2.79 46.16
CA LEU A 912 8.69 -3.26 46.84
C LEU A 912 8.61 -4.77 47.16
N ARG A 913 7.43 -5.28 47.57
CA ARG A 913 7.24 -6.73 47.77
C ARG A 913 7.39 -7.47 46.43
N LEU A 914 6.80 -6.95 45.38
CA LEU A 914 6.98 -7.53 44.03
C LEU A 914 8.47 -7.53 43.61
N LEU A 915 9.22 -6.44 43.90
CA LEU A 915 10.67 -6.41 43.67
C LEU A 915 11.41 -7.51 44.46
N ALA A 916 11.09 -7.65 45.74
CA ALA A 916 11.67 -8.70 46.58
C ALA A 916 11.35 -10.10 46.04
N GLN A 917 10.12 -10.32 45.63
CA GLN A 917 9.68 -11.59 44.99
C GLN A 917 10.43 -11.85 43.71
N SER A 918 10.55 -10.83 42.83
CA SER A 918 11.28 -10.92 41.55
C SER A 918 12.75 -11.29 41.75
N ARG A 919 13.40 -10.76 42.78
CA ARG A 919 14.79 -11.13 43.19
C ARG A 919 14.90 -12.61 43.55
N ALA A 920 14.01 -13.10 44.44
CA ALA A 920 13.98 -14.49 44.83
C ALA A 920 13.68 -15.42 43.65
N GLN A 921 12.75 -15.03 42.82
CA GLN A 921 12.39 -15.75 41.59
C GLN A 921 13.58 -15.85 40.63
N GLY A 922 14.32 -14.75 40.40
CA GLY A 922 15.50 -14.72 39.52
C GLY A 922 16.62 -15.67 39.99
N VAL A 923 16.84 -15.76 41.29
CA VAL A 923 17.76 -16.74 41.88
C VAL A 923 17.29 -18.18 41.64
N LYS A 924 16.01 -18.46 41.87
CA LYS A 924 15.41 -19.78 41.60
C LYS A 924 15.53 -20.16 40.13
N GLU A 925 15.19 -19.26 39.22
CA GLU A 925 15.29 -19.48 37.78
C GLU A 925 16.71 -19.82 37.34
N ARG A 926 17.72 -19.17 37.91
CA ARG A 926 19.12 -19.47 37.64
C ARG A 926 19.51 -20.85 38.11
N ILE A 927 19.01 -21.31 39.30
CA ILE A 927 19.22 -22.67 39.81
C ILE A 927 18.53 -23.68 38.88
N ASP A 928 17.29 -23.47 38.54
CA ASP A 928 16.51 -24.35 37.68
C ASP A 928 17.09 -24.49 36.27
N ALA A 929 17.68 -23.39 35.72
CA ALA A 929 18.35 -23.38 34.43
C ALA A 929 19.57 -24.33 34.36
N MET A 930 20.24 -24.58 35.47
CA MET A 930 21.36 -25.53 35.57
C MET A 930 20.93 -27.00 35.52
N ARG A 931 19.64 -27.30 35.71
CA ARG A 931 19.04 -28.64 35.61
C ARG A 931 19.72 -29.71 36.47
N ALA A 932 20.47 -29.33 37.50
CA ALA A 932 21.21 -30.23 38.39
C ALA A 932 20.46 -30.54 39.68
N VAL A 933 19.44 -29.72 40.01
CA VAL A 933 18.63 -29.89 41.24
C VAL A 933 17.19 -30.11 40.86
N ASP A 934 16.51 -31.02 41.51
CA ASP A 934 15.08 -31.24 41.36
C ASP A 934 14.32 -29.97 41.81
N PRO A 935 13.52 -29.33 40.94
CA PRO A 935 12.75 -28.15 41.29
C PRO A 935 11.83 -28.31 42.51
N ALA A 936 11.37 -29.52 42.78
CA ALA A 936 10.59 -29.84 43.95
C ALA A 936 11.33 -29.65 45.27
N ARG A 937 12.64 -29.46 45.23
CA ARG A 937 13.49 -29.22 46.40
C ARG A 937 13.78 -27.76 46.66
N VAL A 938 13.36 -26.84 45.74
CA VAL A 938 13.64 -25.42 45.82
C VAL A 938 12.34 -24.65 46.04
N PHE A 939 12.23 -23.99 47.20
CA PHE A 939 11.04 -23.29 47.62
C PHE A 939 11.28 -21.78 47.65
N LEU A 940 10.32 -21.02 47.19
CA LEU A 940 10.25 -19.60 47.46
C LEU A 940 9.52 -19.39 48.78
N VAL A 941 10.11 -18.58 49.66
CA VAL A 941 9.52 -18.18 50.94
C VAL A 941 9.22 -16.72 50.93
N GLU A 942 8.01 -16.35 51.26
CA GLU A 942 7.61 -14.94 51.33
C GLU A 942 7.14 -14.60 52.75
N LYS A 943 8.04 -13.96 53.51
CA LYS A 943 7.79 -13.47 54.84
C LYS A 943 8.59 -12.22 55.09
N ASP A 944 8.02 -11.22 55.73
CA ASP A 944 8.71 -9.99 56.17
C ASP A 944 9.64 -9.35 55.12
N SER A 945 9.28 -9.44 53.83
CA SER A 945 10.12 -9.06 52.68
C SER A 945 10.57 -7.60 52.65
N LEU A 946 9.92 -6.74 53.46
CA LEU A 946 10.28 -5.31 53.60
C LEU A 946 11.00 -5.02 54.96
N VAL A 947 11.21 -6.02 55.81
CA VAL A 947 11.87 -5.86 57.11
C VAL A 947 13.04 -6.83 57.22
N PRO A 948 14.08 -6.66 56.37
CA PRO A 948 15.26 -7.53 56.45
C PRO A 948 15.96 -7.33 57.80
N GLU A 949 16.34 -8.44 58.42
CA GLU A 949 17.18 -8.39 59.62
C GLU A 949 18.51 -7.70 59.35
N ASP A 950 18.96 -6.84 60.27
CA ASP A 950 20.25 -6.17 60.14
C ASP A 950 21.38 -7.19 60.30
N ARG A 951 22.10 -7.46 59.25
CA ARG A 951 23.29 -8.31 59.24
C ARG A 951 24.53 -7.44 59.02
N PRO A 952 25.54 -7.54 59.93
CA PRO A 952 26.76 -6.80 59.69
C PRO A 952 27.41 -7.16 58.35
N GLY A 953 27.65 -6.18 57.51
CA GLY A 953 28.30 -6.33 56.19
C GLY A 953 27.39 -6.75 55.04
N ALA A 954 26.08 -6.92 55.22
CA ALA A 954 25.15 -7.21 54.13
C ALA A 954 24.16 -6.09 53.90
N GLN A 955 23.88 -5.80 52.58
CA GLN A 955 22.86 -4.82 52.19
C GLN A 955 21.47 -5.34 52.59
N ARG A 956 20.54 -4.37 52.78
CA ARG A 956 19.14 -4.72 53.06
C ARG A 956 18.41 -5.21 51.82
N SER A 957 18.83 -4.78 50.65
CA SER A 957 18.36 -5.21 49.33
C SER A 957 19.05 -6.50 48.92
N ARG A 958 18.46 -7.67 49.28
CA ARG A 958 19.12 -8.98 49.11
C ARG A 958 18.13 -10.14 48.96
N VAL A 959 18.66 -11.24 48.57
CA VAL A 959 18.03 -12.57 48.72
C VAL A 959 18.76 -13.37 49.79
N GLU A 960 18.02 -13.91 50.70
CA GLU A 960 18.53 -14.88 51.69
C GLU A 960 18.21 -16.31 51.27
N ILE A 961 19.18 -17.16 51.42
CA ILE A 961 19.13 -18.58 51.05
C ILE A 961 19.37 -19.40 52.29
N ARG A 962 18.48 -20.34 52.56
CA ARG A 962 18.59 -21.23 53.72
C ARG A 962 18.49 -22.68 53.27
N LEU A 963 19.43 -23.50 53.78
CA LEU A 963 19.38 -24.94 53.58
C LEU A 963 18.61 -25.56 54.74
N ARG A 964 17.74 -26.53 54.44
CA ARG A 964 17.00 -27.33 55.44
C ARG A 964 16.93 -28.81 55.11
#